data_0920664f51e5aa6758cb7ddfc0707b55
#
_entry.id   0920664f51e5aa6758cb7ddfc0707b55
#
_cell.length_a   1.000
_cell.length_b   1.000
_cell.length_c   1.000
_cell.angle_alpha   90.00
_cell.angle_beta   90.00
_cell.angle_gamma   90.00
#
_symmetry.space_group_name_H-M   'P 1'
#
loop_
_entity.id
_entity.type
_entity.pdbx_description
1 polymer ?
#
loop_
_entity_poly.entity_id
_entity_poly.type
_entity_poly.pdbx_seq_one_letter_code
_entity_poly.pdbx_strand_id
1 'polypeptide(L)'
;MHFNTLDDYLAFEAQLRSFGQEPNAEMLAEKSRLEAAQNLNDEEYIFGTMKVHNQFMTPEKEKVVREMTDQLMKEGDNATQPCLLLGKVQCGKTDTFENIIALCFDRGIEIAIVMTKGTNMLTNQTIERLSKDFGHFKDNNTYGQKVIVKIYDVLDLYKRGGLSDYELNDPARKFIIVCKKEDTNLRYLNELFTANEKMRLKKVLICDDEADFASHAYLQRKGELSLLAIAELIEQLRKLPRFCRYMQITATPYSLYLHPDGTVQLREGKEAQAWLPRYTGLVPIHKRYIGGQQYFIDSEEGDIDEDGTFHPANMYGCLYQPVDDICISILSARNEFYLQSKAHSNNLDSLNFAVVSYLFATAIRVIQEKKKNPNGIKYKSSCLIHCEVNKIKHKWQEELISEIIDDVKQAVLEKGNADLHILDLESDAYDSLKLSNELGNRQHLIDEKFPTFGEVEAEVKRILEYNDYIIKVVNSEEHVASMLNEKGQLRLEQTLNFFIGGSILDRGITIDNMLCFFYGRDPKKFQMDTVLQHARMYGARDKEDMACTRFFTTEEIYDVLKTINVFDDYLYRYLKAHRNSVQSNDFISMVIGYDRRISPSAQNKYLPANTKVLKPGLRTYPVGMQTVEPANNEVITQKIEEIVKRAKKENKPNDDGFFLMHYNDVVDILSLIRDSYTYSEEFNNVGWEWDINDMVTPLEHLTYDTDGMVLVAVRGDRNLSRERENIYDKRGRFIDAPEAGGEINTDRANAIDRPVLVLLKQNGLVDLGWRGTAFFWPVLTMPENMEAGIFTINGNRKFRKGKKQMVLESLGNYPKEDVVSLTIRKDLFFDILLGRRKINWRDIKPTTVNTFLEKDLMGKLILVEGTDPDKHYDLTSVNDNVFPFEVRRYKYVHYRTSMDFSGSQAIVKLNEEDPYEMDCQPFEQQDIVYSEFNEGSDVSDWSAGNWYIGLHLDEVLEQKLTTEDQEALDLYQVELANQTEEEQNESIN
;
A
#
# COMPACT_ATOMS: atom_id res chain seq x y z
N MET A 1 15.52 9.27 -40.31
CA MET A 1 16.80 10.00 -40.43
C MET A 1 16.77 11.19 -39.51
N HIS A 2 17.81 11.40 -38.69
CA HIS A 2 17.89 12.56 -37.80
C HIS A 2 19.02 13.48 -38.30
N PHE A 3 18.72 14.79 -38.40
CA PHE A 3 19.68 15.82 -38.74
C PHE A 3 19.99 16.69 -37.53
N ASN A 4 21.22 17.17 -37.42
CA ASN A 4 21.63 18.00 -36.29
C ASN A 4 21.20 19.45 -36.41
N THR A 5 21.15 19.96 -37.65
CA THR A 5 20.78 21.34 -37.96
C THR A 5 19.78 21.41 -39.14
N LEU A 6 19.03 22.50 -39.21
CA LEU A 6 18.15 22.75 -40.36
C LEU A 6 18.95 22.88 -41.64
N ASP A 7 20.15 23.48 -41.59
CA ASP A 7 21.03 23.64 -42.77
C ASP A 7 21.48 22.29 -43.32
N ASP A 8 21.82 21.31 -42.44
CA ASP A 8 22.14 19.93 -42.83
C ASP A 8 20.94 19.25 -43.50
N TYR A 9 19.73 19.47 -42.97
CA TYR A 9 18.51 18.96 -43.59
C TYR A 9 18.22 19.59 -44.94
N LEU A 10 18.32 20.94 -45.08
CA LEU A 10 18.07 21.66 -46.33
C LEU A 10 19.08 21.26 -47.41
N ALA A 11 20.34 21.05 -47.04
CA ALA A 11 21.36 20.53 -47.96
C ALA A 11 21.00 19.12 -48.45
N PHE A 12 20.55 18.24 -47.53
CA PHE A 12 20.08 16.90 -47.87
C PHE A 12 18.78 16.93 -48.71
N GLU A 13 17.81 17.77 -48.37
CA GLU A 13 16.57 17.96 -49.14
C GLU A 13 16.85 18.42 -50.55
N ALA A 14 17.78 19.37 -50.72
CA ALA A 14 18.22 19.83 -52.05
C ALA A 14 18.87 18.70 -52.86
N GLN A 15 19.70 17.88 -52.25
CA GLN A 15 20.29 16.72 -52.87
C GLN A 15 19.23 15.67 -53.27
N LEU A 16 18.26 15.38 -52.39
CA LEU A 16 17.16 14.45 -52.65
C LEU A 16 16.33 14.88 -53.86
N ARG A 17 15.97 16.17 -53.91
CA ARG A 17 15.25 16.76 -55.06
C ARG A 17 16.06 16.74 -56.36
N SER A 18 17.40 16.87 -56.31
CA SER A 18 18.26 16.75 -57.47
C SER A 18 18.22 15.37 -58.11
N PHE A 19 17.83 14.33 -57.31
CA PHE A 19 17.60 12.96 -57.81
C PHE A 19 16.12 12.69 -58.17
N GLY A 20 15.28 13.73 -58.21
CA GLY A 20 13.86 13.62 -58.56
C GLY A 20 13.00 12.97 -57.50
N GLN A 21 13.45 12.94 -56.26
CA GLN A 21 12.72 12.40 -55.12
C GLN A 21 12.18 13.55 -54.22
N GLU A 22 10.93 13.41 -53.74
CA GLU A 22 10.35 14.33 -52.76
C GLU A 22 10.51 13.78 -51.33
N PRO A 23 10.65 14.67 -50.32
CA PRO A 23 10.69 14.27 -48.90
C PRO A 23 9.42 13.52 -48.53
N ASN A 24 9.58 12.40 -47.80
CA ASN A 24 8.45 11.67 -47.25
C ASN A 24 7.90 12.37 -45.98
N ALA A 25 6.78 11.86 -45.42
CA ALA A 25 6.11 12.44 -44.25
C ALA A 25 7.03 12.52 -43.01
N GLU A 26 7.93 11.55 -42.81
CA GLU A 26 8.90 11.52 -41.73
C GLU A 26 9.97 12.61 -41.88
N MET A 27 10.45 12.85 -43.10
CA MET A 27 11.40 13.91 -43.42
C MET A 27 10.78 15.31 -43.27
N LEU A 28 9.52 15.49 -43.66
CA LEU A 28 8.79 16.73 -43.45
C LEU A 28 8.54 17.03 -41.99
N ALA A 29 8.26 16.01 -41.19
CA ALA A 29 8.14 16.12 -39.74
C ALA A 29 9.48 16.54 -39.10
N GLU A 30 10.60 15.96 -39.57
CA GLU A 30 11.95 16.32 -39.13
C GLU A 30 12.30 17.77 -39.49
N LYS A 31 11.94 18.23 -40.71
CA LYS A 31 12.08 19.63 -41.13
C LYS A 31 11.34 20.58 -40.19
N SER A 32 10.05 20.31 -39.95
CA SER A 32 9.23 21.13 -39.05
C SER A 32 9.82 21.17 -37.63
N ARG A 33 10.41 20.07 -37.16
CA ARG A 33 11.12 20.00 -35.89
C ARG A 33 12.34 20.92 -35.87
N LEU A 34 13.16 20.91 -36.92
CA LEU A 34 14.38 21.73 -37.00
C LEU A 34 14.06 23.23 -37.19
N GLU A 35 13.01 23.57 -37.95
CA GLU A 35 12.49 24.94 -38.04
C GLU A 35 12.00 25.47 -36.70
N ALA A 36 11.30 24.62 -35.90
CA ALA A 36 10.90 24.97 -34.56
C ALA A 36 12.11 25.20 -33.63
N ALA A 37 13.19 24.40 -33.79
CA ALA A 37 14.42 24.56 -33.04
C ALA A 37 15.15 25.88 -33.31
N GLN A 38 15.10 26.38 -34.56
CA GLN A 38 15.68 27.70 -34.92
C GLN A 38 14.87 28.89 -34.35
N ASN A 39 13.58 28.72 -34.13
CA ASN A 39 12.67 29.76 -33.61
C ASN A 39 12.48 29.71 -32.10
N LEU A 40 13.41 29.08 -31.33
CA LEU A 40 13.32 28.99 -29.90
C LEU A 40 13.38 30.36 -29.23
N ASN A 41 12.44 30.59 -28.29
CA ASN A 41 12.44 31.79 -27.45
C ASN A 41 13.66 31.74 -26.49
N ASP A 42 14.43 32.83 -26.44
CA ASP A 42 15.59 32.93 -25.53
C ASP A 42 15.24 32.77 -24.06
N GLU A 43 14.00 33.05 -23.66
CA GLU A 43 13.52 32.93 -22.30
C GLU A 43 13.27 31.46 -21.83
N GLU A 44 13.05 30.54 -22.78
CA GLU A 44 12.83 29.10 -22.51
C GLU A 44 13.75 28.24 -23.41
N TYR A 45 15.04 28.56 -23.42
CA TYR A 45 16.01 27.94 -24.31
C TYR A 45 16.27 26.46 -24.02
N ILE A 46 16.44 26.09 -22.75
CA ILE A 46 16.72 24.68 -22.33
C ILE A 46 15.48 23.82 -22.56
N PHE A 47 14.34 24.24 -22.03
CA PHE A 47 13.09 23.52 -22.18
C PHE A 47 12.65 23.42 -23.65
N GLY A 48 12.74 24.53 -24.39
CA GLY A 48 12.38 24.56 -25.79
C GLY A 48 13.23 23.60 -26.63
N THR A 49 14.55 23.56 -26.39
CA THR A 49 15.46 22.60 -27.05
C THR A 49 15.07 21.15 -26.70
N MET A 50 14.86 20.83 -25.44
CA MET A 50 14.44 19.50 -25.03
C MET A 50 13.10 19.12 -25.65
N LYS A 51 12.12 20.02 -25.65
CA LYS A 51 10.78 19.80 -26.24
C LYS A 51 10.88 19.43 -27.72
N VAL A 52 11.69 20.15 -28.50
CA VAL A 52 11.88 19.88 -29.94
C VAL A 52 12.46 18.48 -30.18
N HIS A 53 13.36 18.02 -29.32
CA HIS A 53 13.98 16.69 -29.46
C HIS A 53 13.20 15.57 -28.78
N ASN A 54 12.14 15.89 -28.02
CA ASN A 54 11.32 14.93 -27.28
C ASN A 54 10.09 14.49 -28.09
N GLN A 55 10.19 13.37 -28.78
CA GLN A 55 9.06 12.78 -29.53
C GLN A 55 7.85 12.37 -28.67
N PHE A 56 8.01 12.31 -27.35
CA PHE A 56 6.95 11.97 -26.40
C PHE A 56 6.29 13.19 -25.74
N MET A 57 6.69 14.40 -26.12
CA MET A 57 6.07 15.62 -25.60
C MET A 57 4.72 15.85 -26.27
N THR A 58 3.65 15.70 -25.48
CA THR A 58 2.28 16.03 -25.90
C THR A 58 1.86 17.37 -25.30
N PRO A 59 0.81 18.03 -25.86
CA PRO A 59 0.28 19.27 -25.29
C PRO A 59 -0.15 19.13 -23.83
N GLU A 60 -0.73 18.00 -23.46
CA GLU A 60 -1.16 17.71 -22.09
C GLU A 60 0.05 17.58 -21.15
N LYS A 61 1.12 16.93 -21.61
CA LYS A 61 2.36 16.81 -20.83
C LYS A 61 3.05 18.17 -20.68
N GLU A 62 3.15 18.96 -21.74
CA GLU A 62 3.66 20.33 -21.68
C GLU A 62 2.89 21.17 -20.66
N LYS A 63 1.57 21.06 -20.65
CA LYS A 63 0.72 21.77 -19.69
C LYS A 63 1.10 21.40 -18.23
N VAL A 64 1.29 20.12 -17.94
CA VAL A 64 1.70 19.67 -16.61
C VAL A 64 3.09 20.16 -16.25
N VAL A 65 4.04 20.14 -17.19
CA VAL A 65 5.40 20.68 -16.98
C VAL A 65 5.34 22.15 -16.60
N ARG A 66 4.56 22.97 -17.33
CA ARG A 66 4.40 24.40 -17.04
C ARG A 66 3.71 24.64 -15.70
N GLU A 67 2.57 24.01 -15.45
CA GLU A 67 1.83 24.14 -14.20
C GLU A 67 2.70 23.75 -12.99
N MET A 68 3.43 22.63 -13.06
CA MET A 68 4.35 22.21 -11.99
C MET A 68 5.47 23.21 -11.77
N THR A 69 6.08 23.71 -12.83
CA THR A 69 7.14 24.72 -12.74
C THR A 69 6.62 26.02 -12.13
N ASP A 70 5.45 26.51 -12.57
CA ASP A 70 4.84 27.72 -12.01
C ASP A 70 4.55 27.55 -10.51
N GLN A 71 4.05 26.37 -10.10
CA GLN A 71 3.83 26.08 -8.70
C GLN A 71 5.14 25.98 -7.91
N LEU A 72 6.17 25.33 -8.43
CA LEU A 72 7.50 25.26 -7.79
C LEU A 72 8.13 26.65 -7.62
N MET A 73 7.98 27.54 -8.59
CA MET A 73 8.56 28.88 -8.56
C MET A 73 7.72 29.90 -7.78
N LYS A 74 6.49 29.55 -7.37
CA LYS A 74 5.61 30.46 -6.62
C LYS A 74 6.24 30.83 -5.27
N GLU A 75 6.24 32.11 -4.96
CA GLU A 75 6.68 32.67 -3.68
C GLU A 75 5.52 32.72 -2.67
N GLY A 76 5.83 32.80 -1.39
CA GLY A 76 4.86 32.89 -0.28
C GLY A 76 5.22 31.99 0.90
N ASP A 77 4.40 32.03 1.95
CA ASP A 77 4.66 31.35 3.21
C ASP A 77 4.81 29.83 3.07
N ASN A 78 4.12 29.25 2.08
CA ASN A 78 4.16 27.82 1.78
C ASN A 78 5.16 27.45 0.68
N ALA A 79 6.07 28.33 0.29
CA ALA A 79 7.01 28.11 -0.81
C ALA A 79 7.97 26.92 -0.60
N THR A 80 8.21 26.55 0.66
CA THR A 80 9.08 25.41 1.04
C THR A 80 8.34 24.08 1.14
N GLN A 81 7.00 24.08 1.10
CA GLN A 81 6.23 22.84 1.07
C GLN A 81 6.45 22.11 -0.25
N PRO A 82 6.41 20.77 -0.25
CA PRO A 82 6.64 19.97 -1.45
C PRO A 82 5.53 20.17 -2.50
N CYS A 83 5.92 20.11 -3.78
CA CYS A 83 4.99 19.81 -4.86
C CYS A 83 5.15 18.35 -5.25
N LEU A 84 4.05 17.64 -5.48
CA LEU A 84 4.05 16.23 -5.86
C LEU A 84 3.81 16.08 -7.37
N LEU A 85 4.70 15.38 -8.07
CA LEU A 85 4.47 14.87 -9.41
C LEU A 85 4.02 13.41 -9.31
N LEU A 86 2.74 13.17 -9.52
CA LEU A 86 2.12 11.85 -9.45
C LEU A 86 1.90 11.30 -10.87
N GLY A 87 2.32 10.06 -11.09
CA GLY A 87 2.03 9.34 -12.33
C GLY A 87 1.83 7.88 -12.07
N LYS A 88 0.95 7.23 -12.82
CA LYS A 88 0.79 5.77 -12.75
C LYS A 88 2.13 5.05 -12.97
N VAL A 89 2.23 3.81 -12.52
CA VAL A 89 3.46 3.01 -12.69
C VAL A 89 3.81 2.92 -14.19
N GLN A 90 5.07 3.22 -14.56
CA GLN A 90 5.58 3.19 -15.94
C GLN A 90 4.85 4.13 -16.96
N CYS A 91 4.23 5.23 -16.49
CA CYS A 91 3.55 6.19 -17.37
C CYS A 91 4.46 7.28 -17.98
N GLY A 92 5.77 7.29 -17.68
CA GLY A 92 6.72 8.30 -18.21
C GLY A 92 7.01 9.46 -17.24
N LYS A 93 6.94 9.23 -15.91
CA LYS A 93 7.29 10.23 -14.88
C LYS A 93 8.68 10.83 -15.08
N THR A 94 9.67 10.00 -15.41
CA THR A 94 11.07 10.42 -15.57
C THR A 94 11.21 11.50 -16.65
N ASP A 95 10.70 11.24 -17.83
CA ASP A 95 10.70 12.22 -18.93
C ASP A 95 9.98 13.53 -18.55
N THR A 96 8.90 13.44 -17.77
CA THR A 96 8.17 14.62 -17.31
C THR A 96 9.00 15.46 -16.33
N PHE A 97 9.65 14.86 -15.33
CA PHE A 97 10.42 15.62 -14.34
C PHE A 97 11.71 16.19 -14.95
N GLU A 98 12.34 15.54 -15.92
CA GLU A 98 13.48 16.07 -16.65
C GLU A 98 13.11 17.36 -17.40
N ASN A 99 11.95 17.41 -18.04
CA ASN A 99 11.43 18.61 -18.67
C ASN A 99 11.05 19.71 -17.65
N ILE A 100 10.59 19.35 -16.45
CA ILE A 100 10.38 20.30 -15.35
C ILE A 100 11.71 20.89 -14.89
N ILE A 101 12.77 20.09 -14.73
CA ILE A 101 14.12 20.59 -14.41
C ILE A 101 14.59 21.60 -15.48
N ALA A 102 14.41 21.27 -16.76
CA ALA A 102 14.80 22.12 -17.85
C ALA A 102 14.11 23.50 -17.80
N LEU A 103 12.79 23.51 -17.61
CA LEU A 103 12.03 24.76 -17.51
C LEU A 103 12.35 25.52 -16.21
N CYS A 104 12.63 24.82 -15.09
CA CYS A 104 13.10 25.42 -13.85
C CYS A 104 14.47 26.10 -14.02
N PHE A 105 15.38 25.52 -14.81
CA PHE A 105 16.66 26.14 -15.16
C PHE A 105 16.45 27.44 -15.96
N ASP A 106 15.54 27.45 -16.91
CA ASP A 106 15.18 28.66 -17.67
C ASP A 106 14.55 29.71 -16.74
N ARG A 107 13.81 29.30 -15.68
CA ARG A 107 13.21 30.18 -14.67
C ARG A 107 14.19 30.57 -13.54
N GLY A 108 15.47 30.25 -13.69
CA GLY A 108 16.55 30.75 -12.83
C GLY A 108 17.00 29.81 -11.71
N ILE A 109 16.54 28.56 -11.65
CA ILE A 109 17.19 27.51 -10.84
C ILE A 109 18.61 27.32 -11.38
N GLU A 110 19.57 27.06 -10.50
CA GLU A 110 20.99 26.91 -10.85
C GLU A 110 21.52 25.50 -10.57
N ILE A 111 20.98 24.85 -9.52
CA ILE A 111 21.34 23.47 -9.13
C ILE A 111 20.07 22.65 -9.01
N ALA A 112 20.00 21.52 -9.70
CA ALA A 112 19.00 20.48 -9.48
C ALA A 112 19.66 19.29 -8.79
N ILE A 113 19.09 18.84 -7.67
CA ILE A 113 19.52 17.64 -6.95
C ILE A 113 18.49 16.56 -7.26
N VAL A 114 18.91 15.47 -7.90
CA VAL A 114 18.03 14.32 -8.22
C VAL A 114 18.36 13.20 -7.24
N MET A 115 17.47 12.97 -6.29
CA MET A 115 17.61 11.88 -5.34
C MET A 115 16.97 10.61 -5.92
N THR A 116 17.74 9.52 -5.98
CA THR A 116 17.29 8.22 -6.47
C THR A 116 17.20 7.21 -5.33
N LYS A 117 16.49 6.10 -5.57
CA LYS A 117 16.47 4.98 -4.63
C LYS A 117 17.88 4.42 -4.40
N GLY A 118 18.09 3.82 -3.22
CA GLY A 118 19.37 3.40 -2.64
C GLY A 118 20.20 2.34 -3.38
N THR A 119 20.15 2.22 -4.71
CA THR A 119 20.97 1.27 -5.48
C THR A 119 21.92 1.98 -6.44
N ASN A 120 23.17 1.54 -6.55
CA ASN A 120 24.15 2.11 -7.49
C ASN A 120 23.71 1.99 -8.94
N MET A 121 23.01 0.90 -9.26
CA MET A 121 22.46 0.66 -10.59
C MET A 121 21.47 1.74 -11.03
N LEU A 122 20.50 2.08 -10.19
CA LEU A 122 19.49 3.13 -10.49
C LEU A 122 20.15 4.51 -10.59
N THR A 123 21.16 4.78 -9.75
CA THR A 123 21.92 6.03 -9.81
C THR A 123 22.63 6.17 -11.17
N ASN A 124 23.33 5.12 -11.61
CA ASN A 124 24.02 5.11 -12.91
C ASN A 124 23.04 5.25 -14.09
N GLN A 125 21.91 4.52 -14.06
CA GLN A 125 20.85 4.68 -15.07
C GLN A 125 20.30 6.11 -15.13
N THR A 126 20.09 6.74 -13.97
CA THR A 126 19.62 8.13 -13.91
C THR A 126 20.65 9.08 -14.51
N ILE A 127 21.95 8.91 -14.18
CA ILE A 127 23.03 9.71 -14.74
C ILE A 127 23.15 9.53 -16.26
N GLU A 128 23.10 8.30 -16.76
CA GLU A 128 23.16 8.01 -18.20
C GLU A 128 21.99 8.62 -18.95
N ARG A 129 20.75 8.50 -18.42
CA ARG A 129 19.55 9.08 -19.00
C ARG A 129 19.63 10.60 -19.04
N LEU A 130 19.88 11.25 -17.90
CA LEU A 130 20.08 12.70 -17.82
C LEU A 130 21.21 13.17 -18.76
N SER A 131 22.31 12.41 -18.83
CA SER A 131 23.45 12.72 -19.72
C SER A 131 23.10 12.64 -21.20
N LYS A 132 22.16 11.77 -21.56
CA LYS A 132 21.62 11.66 -22.92
C LYS A 132 20.66 12.80 -23.22
N ASP A 133 19.70 13.03 -22.33
CA ASP A 133 18.59 13.96 -22.58
C ASP A 133 19.06 15.43 -22.51
N PHE A 134 20.00 15.75 -21.60
CA PHE A 134 20.70 17.04 -21.57
C PHE A 134 21.96 17.08 -22.46
N GLY A 135 22.14 16.10 -23.34
CA GLY A 135 23.33 15.97 -24.20
C GLY A 135 23.62 17.18 -25.08
N HIS A 136 22.59 17.90 -25.48
CA HIS A 136 22.68 19.13 -26.29
C HIS A 136 23.37 20.31 -25.57
N PHE A 137 23.46 20.26 -24.24
CA PHE A 137 24.02 21.30 -23.37
C PHE A 137 25.40 20.92 -22.79
N LYS A 138 26.03 19.86 -23.30
CA LYS A 138 27.41 19.50 -22.93
C LYS A 138 28.40 20.54 -23.44
N ASP A 139 29.44 20.77 -22.64
CA ASP A 139 30.55 21.67 -23.02
C ASP A 139 31.37 21.00 -24.14
N ASN A 140 31.09 21.32 -25.37
CA ASN A 140 31.79 20.80 -26.56
C ASN A 140 32.82 21.79 -27.13
N ASN A 141 33.21 22.83 -26.36
CA ASN A 141 34.06 23.93 -26.80
C ASN A 141 33.53 24.66 -28.07
N THR A 142 32.22 24.61 -28.32
CA THR A 142 31.56 25.25 -29.45
C THR A 142 31.38 26.74 -29.14
N TYR A 143 31.95 27.61 -29.90
CA TYR A 143 31.78 29.06 -29.78
C TYR A 143 30.28 29.39 -29.90
N GLY A 144 29.71 30.02 -28.86
CA GLY A 144 28.32 30.49 -28.90
C GLY A 144 27.30 29.64 -28.09
N GLN A 145 27.73 28.64 -27.33
CA GLN A 145 26.83 27.86 -26.48
C GLN A 145 26.29 28.73 -25.32
N LYS A 146 24.96 28.97 -25.29
CA LYS A 146 24.30 29.87 -24.35
C LYS A 146 24.26 29.34 -22.94
N VAL A 147 24.14 28.00 -22.77
CA VAL A 147 24.01 27.30 -21.48
C VAL A 147 24.79 25.98 -21.50
N ILE A 148 25.43 25.66 -20.40
CA ILE A 148 26.15 24.41 -20.16
C ILE A 148 25.52 23.70 -18.98
N VAL A 149 25.07 22.47 -19.16
CA VAL A 149 24.55 21.60 -18.07
C VAL A 149 25.61 20.56 -17.74
N LYS A 150 26.05 20.57 -16.46
CA LYS A 150 26.99 19.57 -15.92
C LYS A 150 26.25 18.63 -14.96
N ILE A 151 26.49 17.34 -15.16
CA ILE A 151 25.84 16.28 -14.37
C ILE A 151 26.94 15.56 -13.56
N TYR A 152 26.71 15.42 -12.25
CA TYR A 152 27.65 14.82 -11.33
C TYR A 152 26.99 13.75 -10.47
N ASP A 153 27.68 12.64 -10.25
CA ASP A 153 27.43 11.80 -9.08
C ASP A 153 27.93 12.48 -7.81
N VAL A 154 27.19 12.37 -6.71
CA VAL A 154 27.54 13.02 -5.44
C VAL A 154 28.87 12.54 -4.88
N LEU A 155 29.22 11.23 -5.05
CA LEU A 155 30.48 10.68 -4.56
C LEU A 155 31.67 11.26 -5.32
N ASP A 156 31.53 11.39 -6.64
CA ASP A 156 32.59 11.95 -7.47
C ASP A 156 32.73 13.46 -7.23
N LEU A 157 31.62 14.16 -7.02
CA LEU A 157 31.62 15.56 -6.63
C LEU A 157 32.31 15.78 -5.27
N TYR A 158 32.03 14.91 -4.28
CA TYR A 158 32.62 14.96 -2.95
C TYR A 158 34.13 14.70 -2.97
N LYS A 159 34.58 13.66 -3.70
CA LYS A 159 36.01 13.32 -3.86
C LYS A 159 36.83 14.44 -4.46
N ARG A 160 36.27 15.25 -5.37
CA ARG A 160 36.95 16.41 -5.95
C ARG A 160 36.84 17.69 -5.10
N GLY A 161 36.19 17.63 -3.94
CA GLY A 161 36.03 18.78 -3.03
C GLY A 161 34.89 19.75 -3.38
N GLY A 162 33.91 19.33 -4.18
CA GLY A 162 32.74 20.12 -4.55
C GLY A 162 32.87 20.87 -5.88
N LEU A 163 31.92 21.79 -6.10
CA LEU A 163 31.95 22.71 -7.22
C LEU A 163 32.99 23.82 -6.97
N SER A 164 33.83 24.11 -7.96
CA SER A 164 34.82 25.17 -7.87
C SER A 164 34.19 26.56 -7.97
N ASP A 165 34.89 27.57 -7.44
CA ASP A 165 34.46 28.97 -7.55
C ASP A 165 34.29 29.44 -8.99
N TYR A 166 35.12 28.95 -9.89
CA TYR A 166 35.03 29.22 -11.32
C TYR A 166 33.70 28.68 -11.92
N GLU A 167 33.33 27.45 -11.58
CA GLU A 167 32.08 26.86 -12.03
C GLU A 167 30.86 27.57 -11.43
N LEU A 168 30.90 27.92 -10.15
CA LEU A 168 29.80 28.58 -9.47
C LEU A 168 29.60 30.04 -9.88
N ASN A 169 30.64 30.73 -10.33
CA ASN A 169 30.54 32.12 -10.77
C ASN A 169 30.10 32.26 -12.24
N ASP A 170 30.06 31.17 -13.00
CA ASP A 170 29.65 31.21 -14.43
C ASP A 170 28.09 31.13 -14.50
N PRO A 171 27.41 32.18 -14.93
CA PRO A 171 25.94 32.20 -14.99
C PRO A 171 25.37 31.29 -16.09
N ALA A 172 26.19 30.92 -17.08
CA ALA A 172 25.80 30.00 -18.15
C ALA A 172 25.77 28.54 -17.68
N ARG A 173 26.34 28.22 -16.51
CA ARG A 173 26.42 26.87 -16.00
C ARG A 173 25.24 26.52 -15.14
N LYS A 174 24.65 25.35 -15.40
CA LYS A 174 23.63 24.69 -14.58
C LYS A 174 24.18 23.34 -14.14
N PHE A 175 23.79 22.91 -12.96
CA PHE A 175 24.31 21.68 -12.36
C PHE A 175 23.19 20.72 -12.02
N ILE A 176 23.35 19.45 -12.36
CA ILE A 176 22.51 18.36 -11.89
C ILE A 176 23.39 17.46 -11.01
N ILE A 177 23.02 17.29 -9.76
CA ILE A 177 23.73 16.42 -8.80
C ILE A 177 22.83 15.22 -8.53
N VAL A 178 23.24 14.03 -8.93
CA VAL A 178 22.53 12.79 -8.67
C VAL A 178 23.03 12.21 -7.34
N CYS A 179 22.08 11.93 -6.44
CA CYS A 179 22.37 11.46 -5.10
C CYS A 179 21.52 10.23 -4.77
N LYS A 180 22.16 9.16 -4.34
CA LYS A 180 21.47 7.98 -3.83
C LYS A 180 20.85 8.28 -2.45
N LYS A 181 19.60 7.88 -2.19
CA LYS A 181 18.95 7.97 -0.87
C LYS A 181 19.53 6.94 0.10
N GLU A 182 20.73 7.22 0.55
CA GLU A 182 21.52 6.44 1.49
C GLU A 182 22.25 7.39 2.47
N ASP A 183 22.48 6.95 3.69
CA ASP A 183 23.07 7.75 4.76
C ASP A 183 24.37 8.44 4.33
N THR A 184 25.32 7.68 3.78
CA THR A 184 26.64 8.19 3.37
C THR A 184 26.54 9.26 2.27
N ASN A 185 25.75 9.02 1.23
CA ASN A 185 25.64 9.94 0.10
C ASN A 185 24.94 11.25 0.52
N LEU A 186 23.88 11.15 1.34
CA LEU A 186 23.20 12.33 1.85
C LEU A 186 24.06 13.14 2.82
N ARG A 187 24.91 12.49 3.64
CA ARG A 187 25.90 13.19 4.49
C ARG A 187 26.89 13.95 3.64
N TYR A 188 27.48 13.33 2.63
CA TYR A 188 28.40 14.02 1.72
C TYR A 188 27.75 15.23 1.05
N LEU A 189 26.52 15.11 0.61
CA LEU A 189 25.77 16.22 0.02
C LEU A 189 25.55 17.35 1.04
N ASN A 190 25.14 17.04 2.27
CA ASN A 190 24.99 18.01 3.34
C ASN A 190 26.33 18.70 3.70
N GLU A 191 27.44 17.95 3.76
CA GLU A 191 28.77 18.48 4.00
C GLU A 191 29.24 19.42 2.90
N LEU A 192 29.01 19.08 1.62
CA LEU A 192 29.31 19.95 0.47
C LEU A 192 28.62 21.30 0.55
N PHE A 193 27.30 21.29 0.88
CA PHE A 193 26.54 22.53 1.06
C PHE A 193 26.95 23.27 2.31
N THR A 194 27.29 22.59 3.41
CA THR A 194 27.75 23.23 4.66
C THR A 194 29.09 23.88 4.49
N ALA A 195 30.03 23.22 3.80
CA ALA A 195 31.41 23.73 3.58
C ALA A 195 31.47 24.88 2.56
N ASN A 196 30.56 24.94 1.59
CA ASN A 196 30.62 25.90 0.48
C ASN A 196 29.47 26.92 0.55
N GLU A 197 29.79 28.15 1.01
CA GLU A 197 28.81 29.24 1.11
C GLU A 197 28.22 29.63 -0.24
N LYS A 198 29.01 29.62 -1.33
CA LYS A 198 28.53 29.96 -2.66
C LYS A 198 27.50 28.96 -3.17
N MET A 199 27.66 27.68 -2.85
CA MET A 199 26.61 26.66 -3.16
C MET A 199 25.31 26.96 -2.41
N ARG A 200 25.38 27.38 -1.14
CA ARG A 200 24.19 27.73 -0.35
C ARG A 200 23.44 28.95 -0.88
N LEU A 201 24.13 29.86 -1.57
CA LEU A 201 23.52 31.05 -2.17
C LEU A 201 22.84 30.75 -3.51
N LYS A 202 23.10 29.59 -4.13
CA LYS A 202 22.45 29.17 -5.38
C LYS A 202 20.98 28.80 -5.16
N LYS A 203 20.17 29.01 -6.22
CA LYS A 203 18.78 28.55 -6.26
C LYS A 203 18.77 27.06 -6.54
N VAL A 204 18.23 26.28 -5.60
CA VAL A 204 18.27 24.82 -5.63
C VAL A 204 16.86 24.26 -5.81
N LEU A 205 16.72 23.28 -6.70
CA LEU A 205 15.57 22.39 -6.83
C LEU A 205 15.97 20.99 -6.39
N ILE A 206 15.29 20.42 -5.42
CA ILE A 206 15.44 19.01 -5.04
C ILE A 206 14.32 18.21 -5.68
N CYS A 207 14.68 17.23 -6.49
CA CYS A 207 13.79 16.26 -7.12
C CYS A 207 13.96 14.93 -6.41
N ASP A 208 12.94 14.50 -5.68
CA ASP A 208 12.94 13.28 -4.88
C ASP A 208 12.17 12.18 -5.62
N ASP A 209 12.89 11.37 -6.40
CA ASP A 209 12.28 10.25 -7.14
C ASP A 209 12.03 9.08 -6.20
N GLU A 210 10.88 8.41 -6.36
CA GLU A 210 10.35 7.43 -5.41
C GLU A 210 10.25 8.02 -3.99
N ALA A 211 9.60 9.19 -3.85
CA ALA A 211 9.51 9.94 -2.59
C ALA A 211 8.78 9.18 -1.46
N ASP A 212 7.96 8.20 -1.80
CA ASP A 212 7.33 7.26 -0.85
C ASP A 212 8.33 6.27 -0.23
N PHE A 213 9.59 6.23 -0.73
CA PHE A 213 10.65 5.40 -0.19
C PHE A 213 11.60 6.21 0.70
N ALA A 214 11.58 5.94 2.01
CA ALA A 214 12.51 6.45 3.03
C ALA A 214 12.52 7.98 3.27
N SER A 215 11.94 8.80 2.38
CA SER A 215 11.98 10.27 2.49
C SER A 215 11.11 10.80 3.64
N HIS A 216 10.08 10.03 4.03
CA HIS A 216 9.22 10.27 5.18
C HIS A 216 9.09 8.96 5.96
N ALA A 217 9.97 8.73 6.91
CA ALA A 217 9.93 7.50 7.70
C ALA A 217 10.21 7.78 9.17
N TYR A 218 9.39 7.17 10.02
CA TYR A 218 9.40 7.36 11.47
C TYR A 218 9.77 6.06 12.18
N LEU A 219 10.45 6.19 13.30
CA LEU A 219 10.71 5.09 14.22
C LEU A 219 10.02 5.37 15.55
N GLN A 220 9.07 4.53 15.92
CA GLN A 220 8.41 4.60 17.21
C GLN A 220 9.03 3.56 18.15
N ARG A 221 9.65 4.03 19.25
CA ARG A 221 10.18 3.18 20.31
C ARG A 221 9.69 3.70 21.67
N LYS A 222 9.15 2.81 22.50
CA LYS A 222 8.67 3.13 23.86
C LYS A 222 7.73 4.34 23.94
N GLY A 223 6.88 4.55 22.93
CA GLY A 223 5.95 5.69 22.87
C GLY A 223 6.57 7.01 22.39
N GLU A 224 7.85 7.04 22.10
CA GLU A 224 8.55 8.20 21.53
C GLU A 224 8.76 8.04 20.03
N LEU A 225 8.64 9.16 19.30
CA LEU A 225 8.78 9.23 17.85
C LEU A 225 10.13 9.83 17.47
N SER A 226 10.81 9.25 16.48
CA SER A 226 12.01 9.82 15.86
C SER A 226 11.94 9.67 14.33
N LEU A 227 12.59 10.57 13.60
CA LEU A 227 12.81 10.38 12.16
C LEU A 227 13.86 9.29 11.95
N LEU A 228 13.72 8.53 10.86
CA LEU A 228 14.82 7.70 10.38
C LEU A 228 15.92 8.57 9.77
N ALA A 229 17.17 8.11 9.82
CA ALA A 229 18.34 8.87 9.44
C ALA A 229 18.25 9.51 8.04
N ILE A 230 17.71 8.79 7.06
CA ILE A 230 17.54 9.32 5.69
C ILE A 230 16.56 10.50 5.66
N ALA A 231 15.42 10.40 6.34
CA ALA A 231 14.42 11.48 6.41
C ALA A 231 14.99 12.72 7.12
N GLU A 232 15.78 12.51 8.19
CA GLU A 232 16.44 13.60 8.91
C GLU A 232 17.48 14.33 8.04
N LEU A 233 18.29 13.58 7.28
CA LEU A 233 19.30 14.15 6.39
C LEU A 233 18.68 14.93 5.22
N ILE A 234 17.57 14.47 4.67
CA ILE A 234 16.82 15.19 3.63
C ILE A 234 16.23 16.50 4.19
N GLU A 235 15.68 16.45 5.40
CA GLU A 235 15.15 17.66 6.06
C GLU A 235 16.25 18.66 6.40
N GLN A 236 17.45 18.20 6.78
CA GLN A 236 18.63 19.06 6.92
C GLN A 236 19.04 19.69 5.59
N LEU A 237 19.14 18.88 4.53
CA LEU A 237 19.51 19.36 3.19
C LEU A 237 18.58 20.47 2.69
N ARG A 238 17.27 20.31 2.89
CA ARG A 238 16.25 21.32 2.48
C ARG A 238 16.45 22.68 3.13
N LYS A 239 17.05 22.73 4.32
CA LYS A 239 17.30 23.96 5.09
C LYS A 239 18.63 24.65 4.78
N LEU A 240 19.57 23.95 4.12
CA LEU A 240 20.91 24.49 3.85
C LEU A 240 20.93 25.56 2.74
N PRO A 241 20.31 25.39 1.56
CA PRO A 241 20.27 26.43 0.54
C PRO A 241 19.36 27.59 0.97
N ARG A 242 19.80 28.83 0.70
CA ARG A 242 18.99 30.04 0.95
C ARG A 242 17.65 30.04 0.19
N PHE A 243 17.66 29.46 -1.03
CA PHE A 243 16.48 29.25 -1.84
C PHE A 243 16.40 27.79 -2.22
N CYS A 244 15.41 27.07 -1.69
CA CYS A 244 15.17 25.65 -1.95
C CYS A 244 13.72 25.44 -2.39
N ARG A 245 13.56 24.62 -3.44
CA ARG A 245 12.27 24.07 -3.86
C ARG A 245 12.34 22.55 -3.83
N TYR A 246 11.25 21.92 -3.46
CA TYR A 246 11.21 20.48 -3.25
C TYR A 246 10.08 19.85 -4.06
N MET A 247 10.43 18.98 -4.99
CA MET A 247 9.51 18.21 -5.82
C MET A 247 9.62 16.74 -5.46
N GLN A 248 8.53 16.18 -4.99
CA GLN A 248 8.36 14.75 -4.77
C GLN A 248 7.84 14.09 -6.04
N ILE A 249 8.32 12.90 -6.36
CA ILE A 249 7.93 12.16 -7.56
C ILE A 249 7.62 10.73 -7.13
N THR A 250 6.42 10.23 -7.40
CA THR A 250 6.06 8.85 -7.10
C THR A 250 4.90 8.35 -7.95
N ALA A 251 4.70 7.02 -7.97
CA ALA A 251 3.48 6.38 -8.48
C ALA A 251 2.53 5.98 -7.35
N THR A 252 3.00 5.95 -6.10
CA THR A 252 2.30 5.40 -4.94
C THR A 252 2.31 6.39 -3.77
N PRO A 253 1.49 7.43 -3.81
CA PRO A 253 1.60 8.58 -2.91
C PRO A 253 0.97 8.36 -1.54
N TYR A 254 0.46 7.15 -1.23
CA TYR A 254 -0.38 6.90 -0.06
C TYR A 254 0.24 7.36 1.25
N SER A 255 1.51 7.04 1.47
CA SER A 255 2.20 7.47 2.70
C SER A 255 2.35 8.98 2.78
N LEU A 256 2.48 9.69 1.66
CA LEU A 256 2.67 11.15 1.63
C LEU A 256 1.39 11.91 2.04
N TYR A 257 0.22 11.30 1.83
CA TYR A 257 -1.07 11.87 2.23
C TYR A 257 -1.58 11.39 3.59
N LEU A 258 -0.94 10.37 4.17
CA LEU A 258 -1.27 9.86 5.50
C LEU A 258 -0.41 10.50 6.62
N HIS A 259 0.04 11.73 6.41
CA HIS A 259 0.69 12.55 7.42
C HIS A 259 -0.25 13.63 7.95
N PRO A 260 -0.19 13.96 9.23
CA PRO A 260 -0.81 15.19 9.71
C PRO A 260 -0.10 16.40 9.09
N ASP A 261 -0.85 17.46 8.78
CA ASP A 261 -0.22 18.72 8.42
C ASP A 261 0.27 19.43 9.69
N GLY A 262 1.51 19.93 9.65
CA GLY A 262 2.08 20.71 10.74
C GLY A 262 3.25 20.05 11.47
N THR A 263 3.52 20.52 12.68
CA THR A 263 4.68 20.12 13.48
C THR A 263 4.44 18.81 14.22
N VAL A 264 5.33 17.84 14.00
CA VAL A 264 5.35 16.56 14.72
C VAL A 264 6.41 16.61 15.82
N GLN A 265 6.00 16.33 17.05
CA GLN A 265 6.91 16.24 18.18
C GLN A 265 7.74 14.96 18.12
N LEU A 266 9.04 15.09 18.14
CA LEU A 266 9.99 14.01 18.16
C LEU A 266 10.60 13.80 19.55
N ARG A 267 11.36 12.71 19.67
CA ARG A 267 12.17 12.38 20.86
C ARG A 267 13.10 13.55 21.24
N GLU A 268 13.41 13.68 22.55
CA GLU A 268 14.32 14.68 23.10
C GLU A 268 13.86 16.14 22.88
N GLY A 269 12.55 16.37 22.71
CA GLY A 269 12.00 17.70 22.48
C GLY A 269 12.31 18.28 21.09
N LYS A 270 12.82 17.46 20.16
CA LYS A 270 13.00 17.85 18.76
C LYS A 270 11.65 17.91 18.06
N GLU A 271 11.58 18.72 17.03
CA GLU A 271 10.41 18.88 16.19
C GLU A 271 10.77 18.61 14.73
N ALA A 272 9.85 17.95 14.01
CA ALA A 272 9.92 17.84 12.56
C ALA A 272 8.64 18.41 11.96
N GLN A 273 8.78 19.06 10.82
CA GLN A 273 7.63 19.50 10.06
C GLN A 273 7.16 18.36 9.18
N ALA A 274 5.94 17.89 9.39
CA ALA A 274 5.25 17.03 8.44
C ALA A 274 4.65 17.92 7.34
N TRP A 275 4.87 17.55 6.08
CA TRP A 275 4.43 18.33 4.95
C TRP A 275 3.50 17.50 4.06
N LEU A 276 2.26 17.94 3.94
CA LEU A 276 1.41 17.51 2.83
C LEU A 276 1.87 18.23 1.54
N PRO A 277 1.76 17.59 0.37
CA PRO A 277 2.02 18.25 -0.89
C PRO A 277 1.07 19.43 -1.09
N ARG A 278 1.61 20.62 -1.28
CA ARG A 278 0.80 21.84 -1.54
C ARG A 278 0.17 21.89 -2.93
N TYR A 279 0.70 21.12 -3.85
CA TYR A 279 0.21 20.96 -5.21
C TYR A 279 0.55 19.57 -5.73
N THR A 280 -0.37 18.97 -6.49
CA THR A 280 -0.16 17.68 -7.16
C THR A 280 -0.37 17.81 -8.66
N GLY A 281 0.71 17.67 -9.42
CA GLY A 281 0.68 17.55 -10.87
C GLY A 281 0.50 16.08 -11.28
N LEU A 282 -0.45 15.82 -12.18
CA LEU A 282 -0.75 14.48 -12.67
C LEU A 282 -0.11 14.27 -14.05
N VAL A 283 0.81 13.31 -14.15
CA VAL A 283 1.42 12.93 -15.44
C VAL A 283 0.34 12.34 -16.35
N PRO A 284 0.17 12.86 -17.58
CA PRO A 284 -0.81 12.34 -18.51
C PRO A 284 -0.54 10.88 -18.87
N ILE A 285 -1.59 10.10 -18.95
CA ILE A 285 -1.53 8.69 -19.32
C ILE A 285 -1.47 8.58 -20.84
N HIS A 286 -0.46 7.90 -21.35
CA HIS A 286 -0.29 7.69 -22.80
C HIS A 286 -1.40 6.76 -23.35
N LYS A 287 -1.86 6.98 -24.59
CA LYS A 287 -2.95 6.20 -25.21
C LYS A 287 -2.67 4.68 -25.33
N ARG A 288 -1.40 4.29 -25.36
CA ARG A 288 -0.95 2.87 -25.35
C ARG A 288 -0.75 2.31 -23.95
N TYR A 289 -1.05 3.07 -22.91
CA TYR A 289 -0.89 2.62 -21.54
C TYR A 289 -1.92 1.54 -21.21
N ILE A 290 -1.41 0.44 -20.70
CA ILE A 290 -2.19 -0.67 -20.14
C ILE A 290 -1.98 -0.66 -18.63
N GLY A 291 -3.05 -0.67 -17.88
CA GLY A 291 -3.03 -0.62 -16.41
C GLY A 291 -4.13 -1.47 -15.79
N GLY A 292 -4.45 -1.19 -14.54
CA GLY A 292 -5.47 -1.94 -13.80
C GLY A 292 -6.86 -1.91 -14.44
N GLN A 293 -7.19 -0.85 -15.18
CA GLN A 293 -8.44 -0.79 -15.94
C GLN A 293 -8.61 -2.02 -16.86
N GLN A 294 -7.58 -2.34 -17.67
CA GLN A 294 -7.61 -3.46 -18.60
C GLN A 294 -7.54 -4.82 -17.88
N TYR A 295 -6.73 -4.91 -16.83
CA TYR A 295 -6.51 -6.16 -16.10
C TYR A 295 -7.64 -6.56 -15.18
N PHE A 296 -8.41 -5.61 -14.61
CA PHE A 296 -9.36 -5.89 -13.53
C PHE A 296 -10.78 -5.34 -13.75
N ILE A 297 -10.98 -4.50 -14.75
CA ILE A 297 -12.31 -3.94 -15.07
C ILE A 297 -12.73 -4.41 -16.47
N ASP A 298 -12.01 -4.00 -17.52
CA ASP A 298 -12.33 -4.38 -18.91
C ASP A 298 -12.29 -5.91 -19.08
N SER A 299 -11.41 -6.61 -18.32
CA SER A 299 -11.28 -8.08 -18.35
C SER A 299 -12.49 -8.83 -17.82
N GLU A 300 -13.34 -8.17 -17.03
CA GLU A 300 -14.55 -8.78 -16.47
C GLU A 300 -15.82 -8.47 -17.31
N GLU A 301 -15.68 -7.69 -18.39
CA GLU A 301 -16.78 -7.44 -19.30
C GLU A 301 -17.09 -8.69 -20.13
N GLY A 302 -18.28 -9.23 -19.98
CA GLY A 302 -18.73 -10.42 -20.68
C GLY A 302 -20.02 -10.97 -20.09
N ASP A 303 -20.47 -12.09 -20.65
CA ASP A 303 -21.64 -12.80 -20.21
C ASP A 303 -21.25 -14.16 -19.62
N ILE A 304 -22.01 -14.63 -18.63
CA ILE A 304 -21.87 -15.99 -18.08
C ILE A 304 -23.06 -16.80 -18.57
N ASP A 305 -22.79 -17.95 -19.21
CA ASP A 305 -23.87 -18.85 -19.72
C ASP A 305 -24.50 -19.70 -18.59
N GLU A 306 -25.48 -20.52 -18.96
CA GLU A 306 -26.20 -21.38 -18.01
C GLU A 306 -25.30 -22.46 -17.37
N ASP A 307 -24.16 -22.76 -17.99
CA ASP A 307 -23.19 -23.77 -17.51
C ASP A 307 -22.10 -23.08 -16.63
N GLY A 308 -22.17 -21.75 -16.43
CA GLY A 308 -21.22 -20.97 -15.64
C GLY A 308 -19.95 -20.58 -16.41
N THR A 309 -19.91 -20.78 -17.74
CA THR A 309 -18.76 -20.43 -18.57
C THR A 309 -18.76 -18.94 -18.90
N PHE A 310 -17.65 -18.26 -18.67
CA PHE A 310 -17.50 -16.85 -18.99
C PHE A 310 -17.18 -16.63 -20.47
N HIS A 311 -17.96 -15.79 -21.13
CA HIS A 311 -17.78 -15.37 -22.52
C HIS A 311 -17.32 -13.91 -22.58
N PRO A 312 -16.03 -13.65 -22.83
CA PRO A 312 -15.48 -12.31 -22.81
C PRO A 312 -16.04 -11.42 -23.94
N ALA A 313 -16.45 -10.18 -23.58
CA ALA A 313 -16.90 -9.19 -24.56
C ALA A 313 -15.75 -8.53 -25.34
N ASN A 314 -14.54 -8.57 -24.78
CA ASN A 314 -13.35 -7.93 -25.35
C ASN A 314 -12.09 -8.80 -25.17
N MET A 315 -10.99 -8.41 -25.84
CA MET A 315 -9.75 -9.19 -25.79
C MET A 315 -9.11 -9.27 -24.40
N TYR A 316 -9.42 -8.35 -23.51
CA TYR A 316 -8.86 -8.32 -22.15
C TYR A 316 -9.48 -9.38 -21.24
N GLY A 317 -10.69 -9.87 -21.55
CA GLY A 317 -11.33 -10.96 -20.83
C GLY A 317 -10.59 -12.31 -20.90
N CYS A 318 -9.60 -12.41 -21.79
CA CYS A 318 -8.70 -13.58 -21.84
C CYS A 318 -7.41 -13.39 -21.04
N LEU A 319 -7.18 -12.22 -20.41
CA LEU A 319 -5.92 -11.92 -19.69
C LEU A 319 -5.76 -12.78 -18.44
N TYR A 320 -6.77 -12.80 -17.58
CA TYR A 320 -6.71 -13.52 -16.32
C TYR A 320 -6.84 -15.02 -16.52
N GLN A 321 -5.93 -15.77 -15.91
CA GLN A 321 -5.91 -17.22 -15.88
C GLN A 321 -5.80 -17.66 -14.41
N PRO A 322 -6.81 -18.36 -13.87
CA PRO A 322 -6.77 -18.78 -12.47
C PRO A 322 -5.68 -19.82 -12.23
N VAL A 323 -5.06 -19.74 -11.06
CA VAL A 323 -4.04 -20.65 -10.58
C VAL A 323 -4.51 -21.29 -9.29
N ASP A 324 -4.34 -22.60 -9.17
CA ASP A 324 -4.65 -23.32 -7.95
C ASP A 324 -3.69 -22.98 -6.81
N ASP A 325 -4.20 -22.81 -5.59
CA ASP A 325 -3.40 -22.53 -4.40
C ASP A 325 -2.32 -23.58 -4.13
N ILE A 326 -2.61 -24.86 -4.51
CA ILE A 326 -1.66 -25.94 -4.41
C ILE A 326 -0.44 -25.68 -5.29
N CYS A 327 -0.63 -25.18 -6.51
CA CYS A 327 0.47 -24.82 -7.41
C CYS A 327 1.38 -23.75 -6.78
N ILE A 328 0.80 -22.69 -6.22
CA ILE A 328 1.56 -21.65 -5.51
C ILE A 328 2.28 -22.24 -4.29
N SER A 329 1.62 -23.11 -3.53
CA SER A 329 2.23 -23.78 -2.38
C SER A 329 3.44 -24.62 -2.76
N ILE A 330 3.40 -25.34 -3.88
CA ILE A 330 4.54 -26.11 -4.42
C ILE A 330 5.68 -25.19 -4.84
N LEU A 331 5.38 -24.12 -5.58
CA LEU A 331 6.38 -23.12 -5.99
C LEU A 331 7.04 -22.41 -4.80
N SER A 332 6.32 -22.32 -3.68
CA SER A 332 6.77 -21.71 -2.42
C SER A 332 7.35 -22.72 -1.43
N ALA A 333 7.31 -24.02 -1.69
CA ALA A 333 7.80 -25.07 -0.78
C ALA A 333 9.32 -25.00 -0.58
N ARG A 334 9.76 -25.40 0.62
CA ARG A 334 11.20 -25.57 0.94
C ARG A 334 11.72 -26.97 0.63
N ASN A 335 10.87 -27.94 0.32
CA ASN A 335 11.19 -29.35 0.41
C ASN A 335 11.52 -29.96 -0.96
N GLU A 336 12.73 -30.53 -1.06
CA GLU A 336 13.16 -31.45 -2.10
C GLU A 336 12.25 -32.70 -2.26
N PHE A 337 11.35 -32.94 -1.31
CA PHE A 337 10.38 -34.06 -1.37
C PHE A 337 9.42 -33.94 -2.57
N TYR A 338 9.12 -32.73 -3.03
CA TYR A 338 8.30 -32.50 -4.22
C TYR A 338 9.07 -32.65 -5.55
N LEU A 339 10.42 -32.67 -5.53
CA LEU A 339 11.25 -32.99 -6.70
C LEU A 339 10.97 -34.39 -7.28
N GLN A 340 10.48 -35.32 -6.46
CA GLN A 340 10.17 -36.68 -6.92
C GLN A 340 8.78 -36.84 -7.54
N SER A 341 7.87 -35.86 -7.36
CA SER A 341 6.52 -35.87 -7.93
C SER A 341 6.37 -35.16 -9.28
N LYS A 342 7.46 -34.58 -9.79
CA LYS A 342 7.67 -34.03 -11.15
C LYS A 342 6.53 -33.20 -11.78
N ALA A 343 6.89 -32.48 -12.83
CA ALA A 343 6.06 -31.69 -13.73
C ALA A 343 4.77 -32.36 -14.24
N HIS A 344 4.65 -33.67 -14.12
CA HIS A 344 3.47 -34.46 -14.43
C HIS A 344 2.39 -34.53 -13.34
N SER A 345 2.55 -33.82 -12.26
CA SER A 345 1.53 -33.72 -11.22
C SER A 345 0.40 -32.76 -11.65
N ASN A 346 -0.86 -33.21 -11.63
CA ASN A 346 -2.03 -32.34 -11.87
C ASN A 346 -2.01 -31.07 -11.01
N ASN A 347 -1.27 -31.06 -9.91
CA ASN A 347 -1.07 -29.89 -9.04
C ASN A 347 -0.21 -28.77 -9.66
N LEU A 348 0.44 -29.01 -10.81
CA LEU A 348 1.22 -28.03 -11.56
C LEU A 348 0.59 -27.65 -12.91
N ASP A 349 -0.65 -28.07 -13.17
CA ASP A 349 -1.33 -27.81 -14.45
C ASP A 349 -1.38 -26.33 -14.81
N SER A 350 -1.64 -25.46 -13.85
CA SER A 350 -1.63 -24.02 -14.07
C SER A 350 -0.25 -23.49 -14.51
N LEU A 351 0.85 -24.04 -13.97
CA LEU A 351 2.21 -23.67 -14.38
C LEU A 351 2.56 -24.26 -15.75
N ASN A 352 2.19 -25.52 -16.01
CA ASN A 352 2.35 -26.18 -17.31
C ASN A 352 1.61 -25.37 -18.40
N PHE A 353 0.35 -24.99 -18.14
CA PHE A 353 -0.42 -24.14 -19.05
C PHE A 353 0.20 -22.76 -19.24
N ALA A 354 0.77 -22.16 -18.20
CA ALA A 354 1.47 -20.87 -18.32
C ALA A 354 2.70 -20.96 -19.25
N VAL A 355 3.51 -22.03 -19.13
CA VAL A 355 4.69 -22.25 -19.97
C VAL A 355 4.28 -22.51 -21.42
N VAL A 356 3.30 -23.39 -21.65
CA VAL A 356 2.79 -23.71 -23.00
C VAL A 356 2.16 -22.46 -23.63
N SER A 357 1.28 -21.75 -22.91
CA SER A 357 0.67 -20.51 -23.41
C SER A 357 1.72 -19.47 -23.79
N TYR A 358 2.80 -19.32 -23.00
CA TYR A 358 3.88 -18.39 -23.33
C TYR A 358 4.68 -18.79 -24.57
N LEU A 359 4.95 -20.09 -24.76
CA LEU A 359 5.58 -20.62 -25.98
C LEU A 359 4.74 -20.28 -27.22
N PHE A 360 3.44 -20.59 -27.18
CA PHE A 360 2.51 -20.34 -28.28
C PHE A 360 2.33 -18.85 -28.55
N ALA A 361 2.15 -18.04 -27.51
CA ALA A 361 2.05 -16.59 -27.61
C ALA A 361 3.28 -15.98 -28.31
N THR A 362 4.47 -16.44 -27.91
CA THR A 362 5.72 -15.97 -28.52
C THR A 362 5.82 -16.39 -29.99
N ALA A 363 5.49 -17.64 -30.31
CA ALA A 363 5.52 -18.13 -31.69
C ALA A 363 4.55 -17.34 -32.59
N ILE A 364 3.35 -17.05 -32.09
CA ILE A 364 2.35 -16.24 -32.81
C ILE A 364 2.95 -14.84 -33.10
N ARG A 365 3.51 -14.17 -32.10
CA ARG A 365 4.11 -12.83 -32.26
C ARG A 365 5.31 -12.84 -33.22
N VAL A 366 6.17 -13.87 -33.15
CA VAL A 366 7.30 -14.03 -34.07
C VAL A 366 6.80 -14.13 -35.52
N ILE A 367 5.74 -14.92 -35.77
CA ILE A 367 5.15 -15.10 -37.12
C ILE A 367 4.55 -13.76 -37.60
N GLN A 368 3.79 -13.07 -36.76
CA GLN A 368 3.15 -11.80 -37.07
C GLN A 368 4.18 -10.72 -37.38
N GLU A 369 5.18 -10.52 -36.53
CA GLU A 369 6.23 -9.53 -36.73
C GLU A 369 7.09 -9.81 -37.97
N LYS A 370 7.39 -11.08 -38.25
CA LYS A 370 8.10 -11.47 -39.46
C LYS A 370 7.31 -11.19 -40.74
N LYS A 371 5.96 -11.34 -40.69
CA LYS A 371 5.08 -11.00 -41.84
C LYS A 371 5.04 -9.48 -42.04
N LYS A 372 5.01 -8.70 -40.96
CA LYS A 372 4.97 -7.23 -41.00
C LYS A 372 6.30 -6.62 -41.44
N ASN A 373 7.41 -7.15 -40.98
CA ASN A 373 8.75 -6.66 -41.25
C ASN A 373 9.74 -7.82 -41.51
N PRO A 374 9.78 -8.40 -42.72
CA PRO A 374 10.59 -9.59 -43.03
C PRO A 374 12.10 -9.39 -42.81
N ASN A 375 12.60 -8.17 -42.89
CA ASN A 375 14.01 -7.82 -42.68
C ASN A 375 14.26 -7.12 -41.34
N GLY A 376 13.24 -7.11 -40.46
CA GLY A 376 13.32 -6.47 -39.16
C GLY A 376 14.12 -7.27 -38.11
N ILE A 377 14.28 -6.67 -36.95
CA ILE A 377 14.89 -7.32 -35.78
C ILE A 377 13.97 -8.47 -35.35
N LYS A 378 14.55 -9.65 -35.06
CA LYS A 378 13.79 -10.80 -34.55
C LYS A 378 13.03 -10.42 -33.27
N TYR A 379 11.73 -10.73 -33.24
CA TYR A 379 10.90 -10.52 -32.06
C TYR A 379 11.38 -11.41 -30.91
N LYS A 380 11.47 -10.85 -29.72
CA LYS A 380 11.81 -11.51 -28.46
C LYS A 380 10.79 -11.13 -27.42
N SER A 381 10.42 -12.10 -26.58
CA SER A 381 9.43 -11.92 -25.51
C SER A 381 10.00 -12.23 -24.15
N SER A 382 9.25 -11.90 -23.11
CA SER A 382 9.57 -12.23 -21.73
C SER A 382 8.39 -12.86 -20.99
N CYS A 383 8.72 -13.76 -20.07
CA CYS A 383 7.84 -14.31 -19.04
C CYS A 383 8.43 -13.95 -17.67
N LEU A 384 7.61 -13.42 -16.79
CA LEU A 384 8.01 -13.10 -15.41
C LEU A 384 7.30 -14.04 -14.44
N ILE A 385 8.07 -14.69 -13.56
CA ILE A 385 7.58 -15.56 -12.48
C ILE A 385 8.00 -14.96 -11.15
N HIS A 386 6.99 -14.59 -10.34
CA HIS A 386 7.18 -13.92 -9.05
C HIS A 386 6.25 -14.54 -8.00
N CYS A 387 6.70 -15.62 -7.38
CA CYS A 387 5.93 -16.32 -6.34
C CYS A 387 6.53 -16.14 -4.94
N GLU A 388 7.84 -15.83 -4.83
CA GLU A 388 8.52 -15.84 -3.56
C GLU A 388 9.66 -14.81 -3.50
N VAL A 389 10.04 -14.41 -2.27
CA VAL A 389 11.16 -13.47 -2.02
C VAL A 389 12.47 -14.22 -1.73
N ASN A 390 12.38 -15.49 -1.29
CA ASN A 390 13.53 -16.26 -0.85
C ASN A 390 14.35 -16.81 -2.03
N LYS A 391 15.62 -16.45 -2.10
CA LYS A 391 16.56 -16.81 -3.17
C LYS A 391 16.73 -18.32 -3.39
N ILE A 392 16.61 -19.12 -2.33
CA ILE A 392 16.75 -20.60 -2.43
C ILE A 392 15.59 -21.18 -3.24
N LYS A 393 14.40 -20.62 -3.08
CA LYS A 393 13.18 -21.08 -3.77
C LYS A 393 13.19 -20.70 -5.26
N HIS A 394 13.89 -19.64 -5.65
CA HIS A 394 14.03 -19.27 -7.07
C HIS A 394 14.80 -20.34 -7.87
N LYS A 395 15.80 -20.98 -7.27
CA LYS A 395 16.50 -22.08 -7.92
C LYS A 395 15.58 -23.30 -8.12
N TRP A 396 14.75 -23.59 -7.14
CA TRP A 396 13.72 -24.61 -7.26
C TRP A 396 12.74 -24.32 -8.40
N GLN A 397 12.28 -23.09 -8.54
CA GLN A 397 11.41 -22.66 -9.63
C GLN A 397 12.10 -22.77 -10.99
N GLU A 398 13.39 -22.46 -11.08
CA GLU A 398 14.21 -22.64 -12.28
C GLU A 398 14.25 -24.11 -12.72
N GLU A 399 14.50 -25.02 -11.77
CA GLU A 399 14.55 -26.46 -12.02
C GLU A 399 13.19 -26.98 -12.53
N LEU A 400 12.06 -26.59 -11.91
CA LEU A 400 10.73 -26.97 -12.35
C LEU A 400 10.41 -26.47 -13.76
N ILE A 401 10.71 -25.22 -14.07
CA ILE A 401 10.44 -24.66 -15.40
C ILE A 401 11.29 -25.34 -16.46
N SER A 402 12.55 -25.69 -16.14
CA SER A 402 13.42 -26.45 -17.04
C SER A 402 12.83 -27.81 -17.34
N GLU A 403 12.34 -28.54 -16.33
CA GLU A 403 11.70 -29.85 -16.52
C GLU A 403 10.45 -29.73 -17.37
N ILE A 404 9.57 -28.75 -17.14
CA ILE A 404 8.38 -28.52 -17.95
C ILE A 404 8.73 -28.26 -19.41
N ILE A 405 9.75 -27.45 -19.68
CA ILE A 405 10.21 -27.16 -21.05
C ILE A 405 10.75 -28.44 -21.72
N ASP A 406 11.47 -29.27 -20.97
CA ASP A 406 11.99 -30.54 -21.49
C ASP A 406 10.85 -31.53 -21.82
N ASP A 407 9.81 -31.59 -20.99
CA ASP A 407 8.61 -32.41 -21.25
C ASP A 407 7.84 -31.91 -22.49
N VAL A 408 7.63 -30.56 -22.60
CA VAL A 408 7.01 -29.97 -23.82
C VAL A 408 7.88 -30.23 -25.05
N LYS A 409 9.20 -30.14 -24.92
CA LYS A 409 10.15 -30.41 -26.01
C LYS A 409 10.04 -31.87 -26.46
N GLN A 410 9.95 -32.81 -25.53
CA GLN A 410 9.74 -34.21 -25.85
C GLN A 410 8.42 -34.45 -26.56
N ALA A 411 7.32 -33.87 -26.06
CA ALA A 411 5.98 -34.02 -26.67
C ALA A 411 5.94 -33.46 -28.10
N VAL A 412 6.51 -32.29 -28.34
CA VAL A 412 6.52 -31.62 -29.66
C VAL A 412 7.44 -32.30 -30.67
N LEU A 413 8.63 -32.78 -30.24
CA LEU A 413 9.63 -33.36 -31.12
C LEU A 413 9.42 -34.88 -31.39
N GLU A 414 8.90 -35.63 -30.40
CA GLU A 414 8.80 -37.09 -30.41
C GLU A 414 7.32 -37.55 -30.40
N LYS A 415 6.49 -37.09 -31.36
CA LYS A 415 5.04 -37.32 -31.46
C LYS A 415 4.53 -38.74 -31.18
N GLY A 416 5.38 -39.76 -31.14
CA GLY A 416 4.99 -41.15 -30.89
C GLY A 416 4.89 -41.55 -29.41
N ASN A 417 5.46 -40.74 -28.50
CA ASN A 417 5.47 -40.94 -27.05
C ASN A 417 4.99 -39.67 -26.29
N ALA A 418 4.24 -38.81 -26.98
CA ALA A 418 3.79 -37.56 -26.41
C ALA A 418 2.83 -37.78 -25.23
N ASP A 419 3.01 -37.06 -24.16
CA ASP A 419 2.05 -36.96 -23.09
C ASP A 419 0.78 -36.30 -23.65
N LEU A 420 -0.35 -37.03 -23.63
CA LEU A 420 -1.65 -36.54 -24.11
C LEU A 420 -2.08 -35.26 -23.41
N HIS A 421 -1.74 -35.12 -22.14
CA HIS A 421 -2.03 -33.90 -21.35
C HIS A 421 -1.34 -32.64 -21.91
N ILE A 422 -0.08 -32.74 -22.32
CA ILE A 422 0.63 -31.60 -22.93
C ILE A 422 0.00 -31.22 -24.28
N LEU A 423 -0.42 -32.19 -25.07
CA LEU A 423 -1.09 -31.93 -26.34
C LEU A 423 -2.46 -31.23 -26.15
N ASP A 424 -3.20 -31.57 -25.10
CA ASP A 424 -4.44 -30.89 -24.75
C ASP A 424 -4.15 -29.42 -24.35
N LEU A 425 -3.11 -29.18 -23.53
CA LEU A 425 -2.69 -27.83 -23.17
C LEU A 425 -2.26 -26.98 -24.36
N GLU A 426 -1.64 -27.57 -25.38
CA GLU A 426 -1.28 -26.86 -26.62
C GLU A 426 -2.53 -26.38 -27.38
N SER A 427 -3.57 -27.24 -27.48
CA SER A 427 -4.84 -26.89 -28.11
C SER A 427 -5.54 -25.77 -27.36
N ASP A 428 -5.63 -25.89 -26.04
CA ASP A 428 -6.29 -24.92 -25.17
C ASP A 428 -5.57 -23.55 -25.22
N ALA A 429 -4.23 -23.55 -25.19
CA ALA A 429 -3.42 -22.35 -25.32
C ALA A 429 -3.65 -21.65 -26.67
N TYR A 430 -3.64 -22.41 -27.76
CA TYR A 430 -3.89 -21.86 -29.09
C TYR A 430 -5.30 -21.28 -29.22
N ASP A 431 -6.34 -21.99 -28.76
CA ASP A 431 -7.74 -21.54 -28.84
C ASP A 431 -7.98 -20.31 -27.99
N SER A 432 -7.43 -20.25 -26.75
CA SER A 432 -7.46 -19.06 -25.92
C SER A 432 -6.82 -17.85 -26.59
N LEU A 433 -5.61 -17.99 -27.15
CA LEU A 433 -4.89 -16.93 -27.85
C LEU A 433 -5.60 -16.51 -29.14
N LYS A 434 -6.22 -17.44 -29.86
CA LYS A 434 -7.04 -17.16 -31.03
C LYS A 434 -8.27 -16.35 -30.67
N LEU A 435 -9.00 -16.72 -29.62
CA LEU A 435 -10.18 -16.00 -29.14
C LEU A 435 -9.84 -14.54 -28.84
N SER A 436 -8.80 -14.28 -28.07
CA SER A 436 -8.43 -12.89 -27.73
C SER A 436 -7.99 -12.07 -28.95
N ASN A 437 -7.29 -12.66 -29.93
CA ASN A 437 -6.97 -12.00 -31.19
C ASN A 437 -8.21 -11.72 -32.06
N GLU A 438 -9.16 -12.66 -32.14
CA GLU A 438 -10.43 -12.46 -32.84
C GLU A 438 -11.26 -11.33 -32.23
N LEU A 439 -11.32 -11.28 -30.90
CA LEU A 439 -12.00 -10.20 -30.16
C LEU A 439 -11.31 -8.85 -30.42
N GLY A 440 -9.98 -8.82 -30.40
CA GLY A 440 -9.21 -7.61 -30.74
C GLY A 440 -9.44 -7.12 -32.18
N ASN A 441 -9.54 -8.03 -33.13
CA ASN A 441 -9.88 -7.73 -34.53
C ASN A 441 -11.32 -7.21 -34.66
N ARG A 442 -12.30 -7.80 -33.99
CA ARG A 442 -13.70 -7.32 -33.97
C ARG A 442 -13.81 -5.90 -33.44
N GLN A 443 -12.98 -5.55 -32.47
CA GLN A 443 -12.92 -4.21 -31.88
C GLN A 443 -12.06 -3.21 -32.68
N HIS A 444 -11.49 -3.62 -33.80
CA HIS A 444 -10.53 -2.82 -34.61
C HIS A 444 -9.30 -2.34 -33.82
N LEU A 445 -8.90 -3.08 -32.78
CA LEU A 445 -7.70 -2.82 -31.98
C LEU A 445 -6.45 -3.47 -32.59
N ILE A 446 -6.65 -4.56 -33.34
CA ILE A 446 -5.63 -5.34 -34.02
C ILE A 446 -6.07 -5.48 -35.50
N ASP A 447 -5.12 -5.41 -36.43
CA ASP A 447 -5.35 -5.59 -37.86
C ASP A 447 -4.37 -6.63 -38.45
N GLU A 448 -4.20 -7.73 -37.75
CA GLU A 448 -3.28 -8.80 -38.15
C GLU A 448 -3.99 -10.14 -38.28
N LYS A 449 -3.62 -10.89 -39.31
CA LYS A 449 -4.13 -12.24 -39.53
C LYS A 449 -3.51 -13.20 -38.51
N PHE A 450 -4.36 -13.86 -37.74
CA PHE A 450 -3.93 -14.88 -36.80
C PHE A 450 -3.34 -16.11 -37.56
N PRO A 451 -2.15 -16.64 -37.17
CA PRO A 451 -1.56 -17.80 -37.81
C PRO A 451 -2.33 -19.09 -37.52
N THR A 452 -2.26 -20.06 -38.45
CA THR A 452 -2.87 -21.39 -38.26
C THR A 452 -2.13 -22.17 -37.17
N PHE A 453 -2.80 -23.18 -36.59
CA PHE A 453 -2.18 -24.03 -35.57
C PHE A 453 -0.87 -24.66 -36.06
N GLY A 454 -0.85 -25.21 -37.30
CA GLY A 454 0.35 -25.82 -37.90
C GLY A 454 1.51 -24.81 -38.11
N GLU A 455 1.22 -23.53 -38.42
CA GLU A 455 2.26 -22.50 -38.51
C GLU A 455 2.87 -22.22 -37.12
N VAL A 456 2.01 -22.14 -36.07
CA VAL A 456 2.45 -21.91 -34.69
C VAL A 456 3.24 -23.09 -34.16
N GLU A 457 2.72 -24.33 -34.32
CA GLU A 457 3.42 -25.57 -33.93
C GLU A 457 4.80 -25.67 -34.60
N ALA A 458 4.91 -25.35 -35.89
CA ALA A 458 6.19 -25.37 -36.60
C ALA A 458 7.19 -24.32 -36.05
N GLU A 459 6.72 -23.16 -35.64
CA GLU A 459 7.60 -22.14 -35.02
C GLU A 459 7.98 -22.51 -33.58
N VAL A 460 7.04 -23.08 -32.77
CA VAL A 460 7.34 -23.62 -31.43
C VAL A 460 8.41 -24.72 -31.56
N LYS A 461 8.23 -25.65 -32.50
CA LYS A 461 9.20 -26.71 -32.77
C LYS A 461 10.57 -26.14 -33.10
N ARG A 462 10.64 -25.12 -33.98
CA ARG A 462 11.91 -24.45 -34.35
C ARG A 462 12.58 -23.84 -33.09
N ILE A 463 11.81 -23.14 -32.23
CA ILE A 463 12.35 -22.51 -31.00
C ILE A 463 12.96 -23.59 -30.10
N LEU A 464 12.26 -24.72 -29.89
CA LEU A 464 12.68 -25.80 -29.03
C LEU A 464 13.89 -26.59 -29.60
N GLU A 465 13.90 -26.88 -30.91
CA GLU A 465 15.02 -27.57 -31.58
C GLU A 465 16.34 -26.77 -31.49
N TYR A 466 16.27 -25.44 -31.64
CA TYR A 466 17.48 -24.60 -31.58
C TYR A 466 17.81 -24.12 -30.16
N ASN A 467 17.06 -24.53 -29.11
CA ASN A 467 17.18 -24.06 -27.74
C ASN A 467 17.18 -22.54 -27.67
N ASP A 468 16.25 -21.89 -28.42
CA ASP A 468 16.15 -20.42 -28.56
C ASP A 468 15.37 -19.85 -27.39
N TYR A 469 15.72 -20.28 -26.18
CA TYR A 469 15.15 -19.87 -24.90
C TYR A 469 16.23 -19.74 -23.82
N ILE A 470 15.94 -18.97 -22.77
CA ILE A 470 16.80 -18.83 -21.60
C ILE A 470 15.97 -18.70 -20.33
N ILE A 471 16.39 -19.33 -19.24
CA ILE A 471 15.83 -19.18 -17.90
C ILE A 471 16.85 -18.45 -17.06
N LYS A 472 16.45 -17.35 -16.40
CA LYS A 472 17.33 -16.54 -15.57
C LYS A 472 16.73 -16.26 -14.20
N VAL A 473 17.45 -16.63 -13.17
CA VAL A 473 17.15 -16.26 -11.79
C VAL A 473 17.80 -14.93 -11.46
N VAL A 474 16.99 -13.97 -11.01
CA VAL A 474 17.38 -12.58 -10.76
C VAL A 474 17.40 -12.31 -9.26
N ASN A 475 18.56 -12.50 -8.61
CA ASN A 475 18.68 -12.55 -7.15
C ASN A 475 19.61 -11.49 -6.51
N SER A 476 20.43 -10.77 -7.28
CA SER A 476 21.34 -9.75 -6.75
C SER A 476 21.43 -8.53 -7.66
N GLU A 477 21.75 -7.37 -7.08
CA GLU A 477 21.92 -6.13 -7.84
C GLU A 477 23.05 -6.22 -8.87
N GLU A 478 24.16 -6.85 -8.53
CA GLU A 478 25.30 -7.04 -9.45
C GLU A 478 24.91 -7.92 -10.64
N HIS A 479 24.13 -8.98 -10.38
CA HIS A 479 23.63 -9.86 -11.42
C HIS A 479 22.64 -9.13 -12.34
N VAL A 480 21.72 -8.36 -11.78
CA VAL A 480 20.79 -7.51 -12.54
C VAL A 480 21.54 -6.52 -13.41
N ALA A 481 22.54 -5.81 -12.86
CA ALA A 481 23.32 -4.82 -13.60
C ALA A 481 23.96 -5.42 -14.87
N SER A 482 24.45 -6.66 -14.79
CA SER A 482 25.02 -7.39 -15.93
C SER A 482 23.98 -7.78 -17.00
N MET A 483 22.70 -7.85 -16.60
CA MET A 483 21.60 -8.25 -17.49
C MET A 483 20.88 -7.06 -18.16
N LEU A 484 21.20 -5.83 -17.81
CA LEU A 484 20.53 -4.66 -18.39
C LEU A 484 21.12 -4.27 -19.75
N ASN A 485 20.25 -3.70 -20.58
CA ASN A 485 20.68 -3.04 -21.81
C ASN A 485 21.01 -1.55 -21.53
N GLU A 486 21.48 -0.83 -22.55
CA GLU A 486 21.80 0.61 -22.47
C GLU A 486 20.62 1.51 -22.06
N LYS A 487 19.38 1.00 -22.13
CA LYS A 487 18.16 1.70 -21.71
C LYS A 487 17.74 1.36 -20.27
N GLY A 488 18.51 0.52 -19.57
CA GLY A 488 18.17 0.08 -18.22
C GLY A 488 17.02 -0.93 -18.16
N GLN A 489 16.76 -1.64 -19.26
CA GLN A 489 15.75 -2.69 -19.35
C GLN A 489 16.44 -4.06 -19.29
N LEU A 490 15.75 -5.09 -18.83
CA LEU A 490 16.27 -6.45 -18.90
C LEU A 490 16.51 -6.84 -20.35
N ARG A 491 17.73 -7.28 -20.63
CA ARG A 491 18.15 -7.69 -21.98
C ARG A 491 17.47 -8.98 -22.36
N LEU A 492 16.67 -8.95 -23.43
CA LEU A 492 16.11 -10.13 -24.03
C LEU A 492 17.18 -10.76 -24.94
N GLU A 493 17.76 -11.89 -24.52
CA GLU A 493 18.86 -12.55 -25.20
C GLU A 493 18.38 -13.51 -26.29
N GLN A 494 17.39 -14.33 -25.97
CA GLN A 494 16.78 -15.33 -26.83
C GLN A 494 15.38 -14.94 -27.29
N THR A 495 14.74 -15.77 -28.13
CA THR A 495 13.34 -15.55 -28.51
C THR A 495 12.41 -15.63 -27.29
N LEU A 496 12.65 -16.60 -26.41
CA LEU A 496 11.95 -16.78 -25.13
C LEU A 496 12.89 -16.46 -23.97
N ASN A 497 12.44 -15.60 -23.06
CA ASN A 497 13.21 -15.23 -21.88
C ASN A 497 12.36 -15.38 -20.62
N PHE A 498 12.66 -16.38 -19.81
CA PHE A 498 12.03 -16.58 -18.49
C PHE A 498 12.87 -15.85 -17.42
N PHE A 499 12.21 -15.00 -16.66
CA PHE A 499 12.81 -14.32 -15.53
C PHE A 499 12.13 -14.76 -14.24
N ILE A 500 12.90 -15.31 -13.32
CA ILE A 500 12.44 -15.76 -12.01
C ILE A 500 13.07 -14.87 -10.96
N GLY A 501 12.28 -14.25 -10.11
CA GLY A 501 12.86 -13.38 -9.09
C GLY A 501 11.86 -12.83 -8.08
N GLY A 502 12.44 -12.24 -7.03
CA GLY A 502 11.71 -11.59 -5.95
C GLY A 502 11.82 -10.07 -6.03
N SER A 503 11.98 -9.44 -4.87
CA SER A 503 11.96 -7.99 -4.66
C SER A 503 13.00 -7.17 -5.47
N ILE A 504 13.98 -7.80 -6.08
CA ILE A 504 14.94 -7.12 -6.97
C ILE A 504 14.29 -6.69 -8.29
N LEU A 505 13.31 -7.47 -8.76
CA LEU A 505 12.51 -7.13 -9.95
C LEU A 505 11.43 -6.09 -9.63
N ASP A 506 11.19 -5.78 -8.36
CA ASP A 506 10.07 -4.99 -7.89
C ASP A 506 10.18 -3.49 -8.25
N ARG A 507 11.39 -2.96 -8.44
CA ARG A 507 11.57 -1.50 -8.57
C ARG A 507 12.64 -1.13 -9.60
N GLY A 508 12.32 -0.14 -10.44
CA GLY A 508 13.28 0.53 -11.32
C GLY A 508 13.71 -0.24 -12.57
N ILE A 509 13.26 -1.48 -12.78
CA ILE A 509 13.60 -2.28 -13.95
C ILE A 509 12.40 -2.36 -14.89
N THR A 510 12.58 -2.09 -16.17
CA THR A 510 11.56 -2.31 -17.20
C THR A 510 11.80 -3.67 -17.88
N ILE A 511 10.71 -4.38 -18.14
CA ILE A 511 10.72 -5.66 -18.83
C ILE A 511 9.91 -5.49 -20.11
N ASP A 512 10.60 -5.60 -21.27
CA ASP A 512 9.95 -5.43 -22.57
C ASP A 512 9.21 -6.70 -23.02
N ASN A 513 8.19 -6.52 -23.85
CA ASN A 513 7.43 -7.58 -24.53
C ASN A 513 7.04 -8.73 -23.59
N MET A 514 6.50 -8.40 -22.42
CA MET A 514 6.07 -9.42 -21.45
C MET A 514 4.74 -10.03 -21.90
N LEU A 515 4.74 -11.29 -22.30
CA LEU A 515 3.56 -12.03 -22.72
C LEU A 515 3.00 -12.97 -21.64
N CYS A 516 3.79 -13.24 -20.60
CA CYS A 516 3.35 -14.05 -19.47
C CYS A 516 3.79 -13.41 -18.16
N PHE A 517 2.87 -13.27 -17.23
CA PHE A 517 3.15 -12.88 -15.86
C PHE A 517 2.49 -13.85 -14.89
N PHE A 518 3.32 -14.63 -14.20
CA PHE A 518 2.88 -15.58 -13.18
C PHE A 518 3.18 -14.99 -11.80
N TYR A 519 2.11 -14.63 -11.07
CA TYR A 519 2.23 -13.93 -9.79
C TYR A 519 1.56 -14.74 -8.67
N GLY A 520 2.36 -15.26 -7.76
CA GLY A 520 1.90 -16.09 -6.65
C GLY A 520 2.36 -15.57 -5.28
N ARG A 521 2.74 -14.28 -5.17
CA ARG A 521 3.17 -13.72 -3.90
C ARG A 521 1.97 -13.39 -3.01
N ASP A 522 1.83 -14.13 -1.91
CA ASP A 522 0.78 -13.96 -0.91
C ASP A 522 1.37 -13.56 0.46
N PRO A 523 1.58 -12.28 0.75
CA PRO A 523 1.99 -11.80 2.06
C PRO A 523 0.79 -11.77 3.01
N LYS A 524 1.02 -11.97 4.31
CA LYS A 524 -0.03 -11.84 5.36
C LYS A 524 -0.81 -10.52 5.29
N LYS A 525 -0.20 -9.47 4.73
CA LYS A 525 -0.82 -8.18 4.48
C LYS A 525 -0.19 -7.53 3.26
N PHE A 526 -1.00 -7.25 2.26
CA PHE A 526 -0.58 -6.58 1.05
C PHE A 526 -0.37 -5.10 1.31
N GLN A 527 0.78 -4.56 0.91
CA GLN A 527 1.05 -3.12 0.95
C GLN A 527 0.80 -2.56 -0.45
N MET A 528 -0.15 -1.63 -0.59
CA MET A 528 -0.56 -1.07 -1.90
C MET A 528 0.62 -0.51 -2.67
N ASP A 529 1.48 0.28 -2.02
CA ASP A 529 2.68 0.87 -2.63
C ASP A 529 3.64 -0.19 -3.19
N THR A 530 3.82 -1.27 -2.46
CA THR A 530 4.68 -2.39 -2.84
C THR A 530 4.08 -3.19 -4.00
N VAL A 531 2.80 -3.56 -3.88
CA VAL A 531 2.08 -4.35 -4.89
C VAL A 531 2.02 -3.62 -6.23
N LEU A 532 1.67 -2.34 -6.24
CA LEU A 532 1.64 -1.55 -7.47
C LEU A 532 3.03 -1.39 -8.11
N GLN A 533 4.10 -1.33 -7.32
CA GLN A 533 5.47 -1.33 -7.84
C GLN A 533 5.89 -2.70 -8.41
N HIS A 534 5.29 -3.79 -7.92
CA HIS A 534 5.45 -5.15 -8.49
C HIS A 534 4.65 -5.36 -9.77
N ALA A 535 3.65 -4.54 -10.05
CA ALA A 535 2.79 -4.66 -11.23
C ALA A 535 3.56 -4.29 -12.53
N ARG A 536 4.58 -5.08 -12.85
CA ARG A 536 5.43 -4.91 -14.05
C ARG A 536 4.67 -5.14 -15.36
N MET A 537 3.48 -5.67 -15.26
CA MET A 537 2.53 -5.84 -16.37
C MET A 537 1.96 -4.50 -16.88
N TYR A 538 2.03 -3.42 -16.10
CA TYR A 538 1.56 -2.09 -16.50
C TYR A 538 2.58 -1.39 -17.40
N GLY A 539 2.12 -0.44 -18.21
CA GLY A 539 2.99 0.37 -19.06
C GLY A 539 2.46 0.53 -20.47
N ALA A 540 3.25 1.16 -21.34
CA ALA A 540 2.91 1.31 -22.75
C ALA A 540 3.14 -0.02 -23.49
N ARG A 541 2.08 -0.63 -24.01
CA ARG A 541 2.07 -1.95 -24.65
C ARG A 541 1.42 -1.89 -26.03
N ASP A 542 1.89 -2.72 -26.96
CA ASP A 542 1.23 -2.93 -28.24
C ASP A 542 -0.03 -3.79 -28.06
N LYS A 543 -1.06 -3.54 -28.84
CA LYS A 543 -2.34 -4.25 -28.72
C LYS A 543 -2.20 -5.72 -29.13
N GLU A 544 -1.35 -5.98 -30.12
CA GLU A 544 -1.01 -7.33 -30.60
C GLU A 544 -0.33 -8.15 -29.47
N ASP A 545 0.58 -7.52 -28.70
CA ASP A 545 1.19 -8.15 -27.54
C ASP A 545 0.16 -8.42 -26.46
N MET A 546 -0.76 -7.48 -26.20
CA MET A 546 -1.82 -7.65 -25.21
C MET A 546 -2.77 -8.79 -25.54
N ALA A 547 -3.13 -8.99 -26.80
CA ALA A 547 -3.94 -10.14 -27.22
C ALA A 547 -3.24 -11.48 -27.01
N CYS A 548 -1.91 -11.48 -26.96
CA CYS A 548 -1.10 -12.66 -26.66
C CYS A 548 -0.63 -12.73 -25.19
N THR A 549 -1.02 -11.78 -24.34
CA THR A 549 -0.61 -11.74 -22.93
C THR A 549 -1.55 -12.58 -22.06
N ARG A 550 -0.97 -13.28 -21.06
CA ARG A 550 -1.72 -13.99 -20.00
C ARG A 550 -1.14 -13.63 -18.64
N PHE A 551 -2.06 -13.45 -17.69
CA PHE A 551 -1.78 -13.12 -16.28
C PHE A 551 -2.29 -14.25 -15.39
N PHE A 552 -1.37 -14.98 -14.78
CA PHE A 552 -1.62 -16.15 -13.94
C PHE A 552 -1.51 -15.77 -12.48
N THR A 553 -2.59 -15.97 -11.71
CA THR A 553 -2.60 -15.76 -10.26
C THR A 553 -3.80 -16.47 -9.62
N THR A 554 -3.80 -16.67 -8.30
CA THR A 554 -4.95 -17.22 -7.59
C THR A 554 -6.10 -16.22 -7.56
N GLU A 555 -7.33 -16.72 -7.38
CA GLU A 555 -8.52 -15.88 -7.30
C GLU A 555 -8.43 -14.89 -6.13
N GLU A 556 -7.93 -15.34 -4.97
CA GLU A 556 -7.76 -14.48 -3.80
C GLU A 556 -6.77 -13.33 -4.05
N ILE A 557 -5.64 -13.60 -4.70
CA ILE A 557 -4.66 -12.56 -5.06
C ILE A 557 -5.24 -11.63 -6.12
N TYR A 558 -5.97 -12.16 -7.11
CA TYR A 558 -6.64 -11.36 -8.14
C TYR A 558 -7.61 -10.36 -7.51
N ASP A 559 -8.46 -10.78 -6.57
CA ASP A 559 -9.42 -9.92 -5.87
C ASP A 559 -8.72 -8.81 -5.07
N VAL A 560 -7.61 -9.13 -4.41
CA VAL A 560 -6.80 -8.13 -3.71
C VAL A 560 -6.21 -7.11 -4.68
N LEU A 561 -5.68 -7.55 -5.82
CA LEU A 561 -5.12 -6.66 -6.84
C LEU A 561 -6.19 -5.77 -7.48
N LYS A 562 -7.37 -6.33 -7.72
CA LYS A 562 -8.56 -5.59 -8.19
C LYS A 562 -8.96 -4.53 -7.18
N THR A 563 -9.08 -4.88 -5.91
CA THR A 563 -9.41 -3.93 -4.83
C THR A 563 -8.36 -2.80 -4.74
N ILE A 564 -7.07 -3.13 -4.83
CA ILE A 564 -6.00 -2.12 -4.86
C ILE A 564 -6.15 -1.20 -6.07
N ASN A 565 -6.52 -1.74 -7.23
CA ASN A 565 -6.74 -0.93 -8.44
C ASN A 565 -7.92 0.04 -8.26
N VAL A 566 -9.03 -0.41 -7.66
CA VAL A 566 -10.19 0.45 -7.36
C VAL A 566 -9.78 1.60 -6.44
N PHE A 567 -9.03 1.31 -5.37
CA PHE A 567 -8.53 2.33 -4.44
C PHE A 567 -7.56 3.33 -5.11
N ASP A 568 -6.65 2.83 -5.96
CA ASP A 568 -5.69 3.67 -6.69
C ASP A 568 -6.40 4.57 -7.73
N ASP A 569 -7.39 4.05 -8.42
CA ASP A 569 -8.16 4.82 -9.41
C ASP A 569 -9.04 5.89 -8.75
N TYR A 570 -9.68 5.55 -7.62
CA TYR A 570 -10.41 6.53 -6.82
C TYR A 570 -9.52 7.69 -6.39
N LEU A 571 -8.34 7.38 -5.81
CA LEU A 571 -7.37 8.39 -5.40
C LEU A 571 -6.93 9.29 -6.57
N TYR A 572 -6.65 8.70 -7.74
CA TYR A 572 -6.25 9.45 -8.93
C TYR A 572 -7.36 10.40 -9.43
N ARG A 573 -8.62 9.92 -9.47
CA ARG A 573 -9.78 10.73 -9.84
C ARG A 573 -10.02 11.87 -8.86
N TYR A 574 -9.95 11.58 -7.56
CA TYR A 574 -10.07 12.57 -6.49
C TYR A 574 -9.02 13.69 -6.64
N LEU A 575 -7.74 13.33 -6.78
CA LEU A 575 -6.64 14.29 -6.98
C LEU A 575 -6.80 15.11 -8.27
N LYS A 576 -7.30 14.50 -9.34
CA LYS A 576 -7.56 15.20 -10.61
C LYS A 576 -8.61 16.30 -10.47
N ALA A 577 -9.64 16.07 -9.68
CA ALA A 577 -10.69 17.03 -9.42
C ALA A 577 -10.26 18.15 -8.46
N HIS A 578 -9.47 17.81 -7.44
CA HIS A 578 -9.10 18.72 -6.34
C HIS A 578 -7.71 19.35 -6.46
N ARG A 579 -6.98 19.14 -7.56
CA ARG A 579 -5.59 19.61 -7.73
C ARG A 579 -5.36 21.10 -7.46
N ASN A 580 -6.40 21.94 -7.61
CA ASN A 580 -6.35 23.39 -7.40
C ASN A 580 -6.82 23.81 -5.99
N SER A 581 -7.56 22.95 -5.25
CA SER A 581 -8.10 23.24 -3.93
C SER A 581 -7.14 22.90 -2.78
N VAL A 582 -6.11 22.11 -3.04
CA VAL A 582 -5.00 21.83 -2.10
C VAL A 582 -4.21 23.11 -1.70
N GLN A 583 -4.51 24.25 -2.34
CA GLN A 583 -3.85 25.55 -2.06
C GLN A 583 -4.48 26.35 -0.90
N SER A 584 -5.64 25.95 -0.39
CA SER A 584 -6.27 26.60 0.76
C SER A 584 -5.87 25.90 2.07
N ASN A 585 -5.86 26.66 3.16
CA ASN A 585 -5.70 26.12 4.53
C ASN A 585 -6.84 25.16 4.94
N ASP A 586 -7.76 24.87 4.01
CA ASP A 586 -8.94 24.03 4.16
C ASP A 586 -8.71 22.61 3.57
N PHE A 587 -7.44 22.13 3.51
CA PHE A 587 -7.17 20.79 3.03
C PHE A 587 -7.82 19.76 3.95
N ILE A 588 -8.84 19.12 3.40
CA ILE A 588 -9.52 18.00 4.03
C ILE A 588 -8.67 16.75 3.80
N SER A 589 -8.40 16.00 4.85
CA SER A 589 -7.63 14.77 4.77
C SER A 589 -8.26 13.80 3.77
N MET A 590 -7.44 13.23 2.91
CA MET A 590 -7.90 12.30 1.88
C MET A 590 -8.22 10.94 2.48
N VAL A 591 -9.32 10.33 2.04
CA VAL A 591 -9.65 8.94 2.36
C VAL A 591 -8.96 8.02 1.35
N ILE A 592 -8.16 7.09 1.86
CA ILE A 592 -7.53 6.03 1.07
C ILE A 592 -8.27 4.73 1.38
N GLY A 593 -8.60 3.95 0.36
CA GLY A 593 -9.31 2.68 0.51
C GLY A 593 -8.62 1.75 1.53
N TYR A 594 -9.40 1.00 2.27
CA TYR A 594 -8.96 0.11 3.34
C TYR A 594 -9.64 -1.26 3.24
N ASP A 595 -8.84 -2.31 3.26
CA ASP A 595 -9.27 -3.69 3.41
C ASP A 595 -8.47 -4.36 4.55
N ARG A 596 -8.99 -5.43 5.16
CA ARG A 596 -8.28 -6.15 6.24
C ARG A 596 -6.96 -6.75 5.76
N ARG A 597 -6.90 -7.22 4.53
CA ARG A 597 -5.72 -7.82 3.86
C ARG A 597 -4.78 -6.77 3.27
N ILE A 598 -5.23 -5.52 3.12
CA ILE A 598 -4.52 -4.45 2.42
C ILE A 598 -4.12 -3.34 3.40
N SER A 599 -2.93 -2.80 3.25
CA SER A 599 -2.51 -1.56 3.91
C SER A 599 -1.98 -0.57 2.87
N PRO A 600 -2.20 0.73 3.05
CA PRO A 600 -1.72 1.73 2.09
C PRO A 600 -0.21 1.69 1.86
N SER A 601 0.55 1.48 2.93
CA SER A 601 2.01 1.41 2.95
C SER A 601 2.51 0.72 4.21
N ALA A 602 3.82 0.60 4.37
CA ALA A 602 4.44 0.12 5.61
C ALA A 602 4.14 1.09 6.77
N GLN A 603 3.87 0.54 7.97
CA GLN A 603 3.46 1.32 9.14
C GLN A 603 4.46 2.40 9.59
N ASN A 604 5.75 2.23 9.29
CA ASN A 604 6.78 3.22 9.60
C ASN A 604 6.82 4.41 8.64
N LYS A 605 6.05 4.38 7.56
CA LYS A 605 5.99 5.45 6.56
C LYS A 605 4.86 6.47 6.81
N TYR A 606 3.98 6.24 7.79
CA TYR A 606 2.92 7.17 8.19
C TYR A 606 2.73 7.12 9.71
N LEU A 607 1.92 8.02 10.27
CA LEU A 607 1.70 8.12 11.70
C LEU A 607 0.39 7.43 12.10
N PRO A 608 0.41 6.16 12.57
CA PRO A 608 -0.81 5.42 12.89
C PRO A 608 -1.67 6.08 13.99
N ALA A 609 -1.05 6.88 14.88
CA ALA A 609 -1.76 7.58 15.95
C ALA A 609 -2.73 8.66 15.43
N ASN A 610 -2.45 9.20 14.25
CA ASN A 610 -3.25 10.23 13.60
C ASN A 610 -4.16 9.68 12.51
N THR A 611 -4.15 8.37 12.26
CA THR A 611 -5.00 7.74 11.25
C THR A 611 -6.26 7.15 11.88
N LYS A 612 -7.39 7.30 11.18
CA LYS A 612 -8.66 6.68 11.53
C LYS A 612 -9.14 5.78 10.41
N VAL A 613 -9.80 4.70 10.77
CA VAL A 613 -10.43 3.77 9.82
C VAL A 613 -11.90 4.10 9.72
N LEU A 614 -12.37 4.39 8.52
CA LEU A 614 -13.75 4.56 8.14
C LEU A 614 -14.32 3.17 7.82
N LYS A 615 -15.48 2.83 8.41
CA LYS A 615 -16.12 1.52 8.25
C LYS A 615 -17.63 1.67 8.08
N PRO A 616 -18.28 0.72 7.39
CA PRO A 616 -19.74 0.62 7.36
C PRO A 616 -20.33 0.69 8.78
N GLY A 617 -21.42 1.43 8.94
CA GLY A 617 -22.13 1.61 10.21
C GLY A 617 -21.34 2.26 11.35
N LEU A 618 -20.12 2.78 11.08
CA LEU A 618 -19.34 3.49 12.09
C LEU A 618 -20.06 4.76 12.53
N ARG A 619 -20.07 5.00 13.83
CA ARG A 619 -20.63 6.21 14.42
C ARG A 619 -19.52 7.08 15.00
N THR A 620 -19.59 8.39 14.70
CA THR A 620 -18.60 9.38 15.15
C THR A 620 -19.33 10.55 15.81
N TYR A 621 -18.85 10.97 16.98
CA TYR A 621 -19.38 12.09 17.75
C TYR A 621 -18.30 12.70 18.64
N PRO A 622 -18.35 14.03 18.94
CA PRO A 622 -17.43 14.70 19.86
C PRO A 622 -17.67 14.28 21.30
N VAL A 623 -16.62 14.33 22.11
CA VAL A 623 -16.67 13.98 23.54
C VAL A 623 -15.76 14.91 24.36
N GLY A 624 -16.02 15.01 25.66
CA GLY A 624 -15.18 15.77 26.60
C GLY A 624 -15.28 17.30 26.50
N MET A 625 -16.21 17.82 25.67
CA MET A 625 -16.40 19.24 25.47
C MET A 625 -17.14 19.91 26.62
N GLN A 626 -16.99 21.21 26.72
CA GLN A 626 -17.86 22.13 27.42
C GLN A 626 -18.35 23.18 26.40
N THR A 627 -19.53 23.80 26.64
CA THR A 627 -19.98 24.90 25.79
C THR A 627 -19.17 26.17 26.05
N VAL A 628 -19.07 27.05 25.05
CA VAL A 628 -18.54 28.41 25.20
C VAL A 628 -19.48 29.25 26.09
N GLU A 629 -19.11 30.51 26.38
CA GLU A 629 -19.93 31.40 27.17
C GLU A 629 -21.36 31.54 26.62
N PRO A 630 -22.41 31.63 27.50
CA PRO A 630 -23.80 31.57 27.14
C PRO A 630 -24.21 32.49 25.99
N ALA A 631 -23.79 33.76 26.02
CA ALA A 631 -24.16 34.74 24.99
C ALA A 631 -23.65 34.38 23.59
N ASN A 632 -22.43 33.85 23.49
CA ASN A 632 -21.85 33.40 22.23
C ASN A 632 -22.53 32.13 21.75
N ASN A 633 -22.78 31.19 22.66
CA ASN A 633 -23.42 29.93 22.34
C ASN A 633 -24.86 30.10 21.82
N GLU A 634 -25.60 31.05 22.37
CA GLU A 634 -26.97 31.37 21.92
C GLU A 634 -26.98 31.85 20.46
N VAL A 635 -26.08 32.77 20.10
CA VAL A 635 -25.93 33.27 18.72
C VAL A 635 -25.59 32.12 17.74
N ILE A 636 -24.69 31.24 18.14
CA ILE A 636 -24.30 30.07 17.32
C ILE A 636 -25.50 29.13 17.14
N THR A 637 -26.20 28.81 18.23
CA THR A 637 -27.41 27.95 18.18
C THR A 637 -28.47 28.50 17.25
N GLN A 638 -28.73 29.80 17.29
CA GLN A 638 -29.69 30.46 16.39
C GLN A 638 -29.28 30.36 14.93
N LYS A 639 -28.01 30.56 14.61
CA LYS A 639 -27.49 30.39 13.21
C LYS A 639 -27.71 28.98 12.69
N ILE A 640 -27.43 27.97 13.52
CA ILE A 640 -27.63 26.55 13.14
C ILE A 640 -29.12 26.30 12.88
N GLU A 641 -30.01 26.81 13.73
CA GLU A 641 -31.47 26.67 13.55
C GLU A 641 -31.98 27.35 12.26
N GLU A 642 -31.39 28.47 11.85
CA GLU A 642 -31.73 29.16 10.59
C GLU A 642 -31.36 28.30 9.39
N ILE A 643 -30.13 27.69 9.37
CA ILE A 643 -29.69 26.79 8.31
C ILE A 643 -30.62 25.57 8.23
N VAL A 644 -30.87 24.91 9.37
CA VAL A 644 -31.78 23.76 9.47
C VAL A 644 -33.20 24.11 8.98
N LYS A 645 -33.74 25.27 9.36
CA LYS A 645 -35.06 25.71 8.94
C LYS A 645 -35.14 25.93 7.43
N ARG A 646 -34.10 26.49 6.82
CA ARG A 646 -33.96 26.65 5.36
C ARG A 646 -33.96 25.30 4.66
N ALA A 647 -33.13 24.39 5.08
CA ALA A 647 -33.00 23.07 4.49
C ALA A 647 -34.29 22.23 4.61
N LYS A 648 -34.98 22.26 5.76
CA LYS A 648 -36.30 21.62 5.93
C LYS A 648 -37.39 22.19 5.04
N LYS A 649 -37.32 23.47 4.67
CA LYS A 649 -38.26 24.09 3.73
C LYS A 649 -38.02 23.62 2.30
N GLU A 650 -36.77 23.42 1.92
CA GLU A 650 -36.35 22.93 0.61
C GLU A 650 -36.60 21.42 0.46
N ASN A 651 -36.31 20.66 1.48
CA ASN A 651 -36.42 19.21 1.50
C ASN A 651 -37.29 18.79 2.71
N LYS A 652 -38.53 18.42 2.46
CA LYS A 652 -39.47 18.01 3.53
C LYS A 652 -38.97 16.75 4.24
N PRO A 653 -39.01 16.74 5.59
CA PRO A 653 -38.67 15.53 6.35
C PRO A 653 -39.54 14.34 5.98
N ASN A 654 -38.96 13.12 6.02
CA ASN A 654 -39.70 11.87 5.94
C ASN A 654 -40.40 11.55 7.28
N ASP A 655 -41.09 10.40 7.36
CA ASP A 655 -41.83 9.97 8.54
C ASP A 655 -40.97 9.80 9.81
N ASP A 656 -39.70 9.47 9.65
CA ASP A 656 -38.70 9.36 10.74
C ASP A 656 -38.03 10.70 11.10
N GLY A 657 -38.40 11.78 10.41
CA GLY A 657 -37.87 13.13 10.65
C GLY A 657 -36.56 13.47 9.95
N PHE A 658 -36.09 12.62 9.01
CA PHE A 658 -34.90 12.88 8.22
C PHE A 658 -35.22 13.69 6.96
N PHE A 659 -34.31 14.62 6.62
CA PHE A 659 -34.38 15.44 5.41
C PHE A 659 -33.01 15.57 4.76
N LEU A 660 -32.97 15.82 3.47
CA LEU A 660 -31.74 16.01 2.73
C LEU A 660 -31.17 17.42 2.96
N MET A 661 -29.86 17.51 3.15
CA MET A 661 -29.12 18.76 3.28
C MET A 661 -27.84 18.69 2.45
N HIS A 662 -27.51 19.75 1.73
CA HIS A 662 -26.28 19.80 0.95
C HIS A 662 -25.03 19.77 1.85
N TYR A 663 -23.98 19.09 1.41
CA TYR A 663 -22.70 18.94 2.12
C TYR A 663 -22.14 20.26 2.66
N ASN A 664 -22.16 21.33 1.87
CA ASN A 664 -21.66 22.63 2.31
C ASN A 664 -22.41 23.18 3.54
N ASP A 665 -23.73 23.09 3.56
CA ASP A 665 -24.55 23.52 4.72
C ASP A 665 -24.24 22.64 5.95
N VAL A 666 -23.96 21.36 5.75
CA VAL A 666 -23.56 20.45 6.83
C VAL A 666 -22.19 20.84 7.41
N VAL A 667 -21.23 21.19 6.55
CA VAL A 667 -19.89 21.67 6.97
C VAL A 667 -20.00 22.98 7.74
N ASP A 668 -20.85 23.91 7.29
CA ASP A 668 -21.12 25.17 7.99
C ASP A 668 -21.70 24.90 9.39
N ILE A 669 -22.67 23.98 9.52
CA ILE A 669 -23.23 23.57 10.82
C ILE A 669 -22.15 22.94 11.71
N LEU A 670 -21.37 22.00 11.21
CA LEU A 670 -20.31 21.36 11.99
C LEU A 670 -19.24 22.36 12.44
N SER A 671 -18.91 23.36 11.62
CA SER A 671 -18.00 24.45 11.95
C SER A 671 -18.55 25.33 13.08
N LEU A 672 -19.83 25.70 13.01
CA LEU A 672 -20.52 26.42 14.06
C LEU A 672 -20.57 25.62 15.38
N ILE A 673 -20.82 24.31 15.29
CA ILE A 673 -20.81 23.43 16.47
C ILE A 673 -19.41 23.36 17.09
N ARG A 674 -18.34 23.21 16.27
CA ARG A 674 -16.96 23.26 16.78
C ARG A 674 -16.71 24.57 17.55
N ASP A 675 -17.12 25.70 17.00
CA ASP A 675 -16.93 27.03 17.60
C ASP A 675 -17.78 27.23 18.86
N SER A 676 -18.83 26.40 19.08
CA SER A 676 -19.64 26.36 20.30
C SER A 676 -18.99 25.58 21.44
N TYR A 677 -17.88 24.89 21.19
CA TYR A 677 -17.19 24.02 22.15
C TYR A 677 -15.91 24.62 22.69
N THR A 678 -15.58 24.29 23.92
CA THR A 678 -14.29 24.54 24.54
C THR A 678 -13.85 23.29 25.31
N TYR A 679 -12.54 23.15 25.53
CA TYR A 679 -11.95 22.02 26.23
C TYR A 679 -11.10 22.55 27.38
N SER A 680 -11.15 21.88 28.54
CA SER A 680 -10.28 22.20 29.68
C SER A 680 -8.86 21.68 29.42
N GLU A 681 -7.84 22.25 30.09
CA GLU A 681 -6.46 21.79 30.01
C GLU A 681 -6.31 20.29 30.36
N GLU A 682 -7.17 19.81 31.27
CA GLU A 682 -7.22 18.40 31.65
C GLU A 682 -7.56 17.49 30.46
N PHE A 683 -8.49 17.87 29.60
CA PHE A 683 -8.85 17.15 28.39
C PHE A 683 -7.87 17.40 27.26
N ASN A 684 -7.35 18.61 27.10
CA ASN A 684 -6.35 18.93 26.07
C ASN A 684 -5.05 18.13 26.26
N ASN A 685 -4.66 17.86 27.50
CA ASN A 685 -3.47 17.05 27.82
C ASN A 685 -3.59 15.57 27.40
N VAL A 686 -4.79 15.07 27.15
CA VAL A 686 -5.04 13.69 26.69
C VAL A 686 -5.43 13.61 25.21
N GLY A 687 -5.43 14.71 24.46
CA GLY A 687 -5.74 14.77 23.03
C GLY A 687 -7.21 14.45 22.70
N TRP A 688 -8.12 14.97 23.50
CA TRP A 688 -9.57 14.72 23.38
C TRP A 688 -10.31 15.84 22.66
N GLU A 689 -9.62 16.90 22.31
CA GLU A 689 -10.19 17.96 21.48
C GLU A 689 -10.71 17.36 20.17
N TRP A 690 -12.00 17.62 19.90
CA TRP A 690 -12.62 17.09 18.68
C TRP A 690 -12.05 17.80 17.46
N ASP A 691 -11.50 17.02 16.56
CA ASP A 691 -11.14 17.48 15.22
C ASP A 691 -12.36 17.35 14.31
N ILE A 692 -12.82 18.45 13.76
CA ILE A 692 -13.97 18.49 12.83
C ILE A 692 -13.77 17.57 11.63
N ASN A 693 -12.50 17.32 11.21
CA ASN A 693 -12.16 16.41 10.11
C ASN A 693 -12.57 14.96 10.39
N ASP A 694 -12.84 14.60 11.65
CA ASP A 694 -13.45 13.31 11.98
C ASP A 694 -14.82 13.09 11.31
N MET A 695 -15.51 14.16 10.96
CA MET A 695 -16.82 14.12 10.28
C MET A 695 -16.75 14.69 8.87
N VAL A 696 -16.06 15.79 8.67
CA VAL A 696 -16.01 16.49 7.38
C VAL A 696 -15.32 15.64 6.31
N THR A 697 -14.18 15.01 6.61
CA THR A 697 -13.46 14.14 5.66
C THR A 697 -14.31 12.95 5.19
N PRO A 698 -14.94 12.16 6.11
CA PRO A 698 -15.86 11.11 5.67
C PRO A 698 -17.03 11.62 4.84
N LEU A 699 -17.63 12.75 5.25
CA LEU A 699 -18.76 13.34 4.53
C LEU A 699 -18.38 13.75 3.11
N GLU A 700 -17.23 14.40 2.91
CA GLU A 700 -16.75 14.77 1.59
C GLU A 700 -16.53 13.54 0.73
N HIS A 701 -15.84 12.52 1.27
CA HIS A 701 -15.59 11.26 0.57
C HIS A 701 -16.89 10.58 0.11
N LEU A 702 -17.90 10.51 0.99
CA LEU A 702 -19.15 9.80 0.73
C LEU A 702 -20.13 10.59 -0.16
N THR A 703 -19.96 11.90 -0.29
CA THR A 703 -20.83 12.76 -1.10
C THR A 703 -20.21 13.20 -2.42
N TYR A 704 -18.92 12.95 -2.61
CA TYR A 704 -18.14 13.43 -3.76
C TYR A 704 -18.64 12.89 -5.12
N ASP A 705 -18.88 11.59 -5.22
CA ASP A 705 -19.34 10.91 -6.45
C ASP A 705 -20.88 10.80 -6.53
N THR A 706 -21.61 11.51 -5.64
CA THR A 706 -23.07 11.52 -5.57
C THR A 706 -23.64 12.92 -5.84
N ASP A 707 -24.86 13.16 -5.39
CA ASP A 707 -25.55 14.46 -5.51
C ASP A 707 -25.10 15.52 -4.46
N GLY A 708 -24.09 15.20 -3.64
CA GLY A 708 -23.60 16.08 -2.58
C GLY A 708 -24.53 16.18 -1.36
N MET A 709 -25.51 15.28 -1.21
CA MET A 709 -26.53 15.35 -0.18
C MET A 709 -26.28 14.39 0.98
N VAL A 710 -26.48 14.89 2.20
CA VAL A 710 -26.41 14.18 3.48
C VAL A 710 -27.82 14.06 4.05
N LEU A 711 -28.15 12.93 4.65
CA LEU A 711 -29.43 12.76 5.34
C LEU A 711 -29.30 13.28 6.79
N VAL A 712 -30.13 14.29 7.16
CA VAL A 712 -29.99 14.99 8.44
C VAL A 712 -31.28 14.85 9.26
N ALA A 713 -31.15 14.61 10.56
CA ALA A 713 -32.25 14.69 11.53
C ALA A 713 -31.88 15.63 12.68
N VAL A 714 -32.91 16.30 13.24
CA VAL A 714 -32.76 17.14 14.43
C VAL A 714 -33.67 16.64 15.52
N ARG A 715 -33.07 16.26 16.66
CA ARG A 715 -33.81 15.79 17.85
C ARG A 715 -33.61 16.76 19.00
N GLY A 716 -34.72 17.29 19.55
CA GLY A 716 -34.73 18.29 20.63
C GLY A 716 -34.88 17.68 22.02
N ASP A 717 -34.97 18.59 22.98
CA ASP A 717 -35.31 18.32 24.40
C ASP A 717 -34.39 17.31 25.11
N ARG A 718 -33.09 17.39 24.82
CA ARG A 718 -32.08 16.50 25.39
C ARG A 718 -31.49 17.10 26.67
N ASN A 719 -31.34 16.25 27.71
CA ASN A 719 -30.83 16.61 29.02
C ASN A 719 -29.76 15.60 29.48
N LEU A 720 -28.68 15.46 28.66
CA LEU A 720 -27.57 14.60 29.01
C LEU A 720 -26.64 15.28 30.01
N SER A 721 -26.28 14.58 31.09
CA SER A 721 -25.27 15.05 32.02
C SER A 721 -23.89 15.06 31.38
N ARG A 722 -23.08 16.11 31.63
CA ARG A 722 -21.68 16.20 31.21
C ARG A 722 -20.80 15.20 31.98
N GLU A 723 -21.14 14.94 33.23
CA GLU A 723 -20.42 14.07 34.16
C GLU A 723 -21.18 12.75 34.33
N ARG A 724 -21.14 11.89 33.33
CA ARG A 724 -21.66 10.53 33.46
C ARG A 724 -20.62 9.61 34.07
N GLU A 725 -20.97 8.86 35.07
CA GLU A 725 -20.19 7.72 35.54
C GLU A 725 -20.08 6.67 34.43
N ASN A 726 -18.89 6.09 34.25
CA ASN A 726 -18.61 5.01 33.27
C ASN A 726 -18.73 5.38 31.78
N ILE A 727 -18.52 6.60 31.38
CA ILE A 727 -18.57 7.02 29.96
C ILE A 727 -17.37 6.49 29.14
N TYR A 728 -16.28 6.10 29.81
CA TYR A 728 -15.03 5.76 29.14
C TYR A 728 -14.63 4.30 29.38
N ASP A 729 -14.19 3.62 28.31
CA ASP A 729 -13.59 2.30 28.43
C ASP A 729 -12.19 2.37 29.11
N LYS A 730 -11.66 1.21 29.50
CA LYS A 730 -10.32 1.10 30.13
C LYS A 730 -9.18 1.67 29.27
N ARG A 731 -9.42 1.90 27.97
CA ARG A 731 -8.50 2.54 27.03
C ARG A 731 -8.79 4.05 26.90
N GLY A 732 -9.74 4.58 27.67
CA GLY A 732 -10.19 5.97 27.64
C GLY A 732 -10.93 6.31 26.36
N ARG A 733 -11.58 5.33 25.71
CA ARG A 733 -12.48 5.58 24.60
C ARG A 733 -13.90 5.76 25.15
N PHE A 734 -14.65 6.67 24.53
CA PHE A 734 -16.04 6.88 24.83
C PHE A 734 -16.84 5.64 24.39
N ILE A 735 -17.58 5.04 25.32
CA ILE A 735 -18.30 3.79 25.06
C ILE A 735 -19.82 3.98 24.96
N ASP A 736 -20.32 5.15 25.37
CA ASP A 736 -21.76 5.43 25.35
C ASP A 736 -22.08 6.52 24.33
N ALA A 737 -23.00 6.23 23.42
CA ALA A 737 -23.51 7.23 22.48
C ALA A 737 -24.48 8.17 23.20
N PRO A 738 -24.58 9.46 22.82
CA PRO A 738 -25.53 10.41 23.39
C PRO A 738 -27.00 10.13 22.96
N GLU A 739 -27.31 8.91 22.54
CA GLU A 739 -28.62 8.49 22.01
C GLU A 739 -29.09 7.18 22.61
N ALA A 740 -30.42 6.98 22.65
CA ALA A 740 -31.03 5.73 23.08
C ALA A 740 -30.88 4.64 22.01
N GLY A 741 -30.88 3.35 22.43
CA GLY A 741 -30.68 2.22 21.50
C GLY A 741 -31.71 2.16 20.34
N GLY A 742 -32.97 2.54 20.58
CA GLY A 742 -33.98 2.62 19.53
C GLY A 742 -33.67 3.69 18.47
N GLU A 743 -33.14 4.82 18.87
CA GLU A 743 -32.73 5.91 17.95
C GLU A 743 -31.53 5.47 17.09
N ILE A 744 -30.56 4.79 17.70
CA ILE A 744 -29.38 4.24 17.01
C ILE A 744 -29.82 3.28 15.89
N ASN A 745 -30.81 2.42 16.15
CA ASN A 745 -31.33 1.48 15.16
C ASN A 745 -32.05 2.23 14.01
N THR A 746 -32.81 3.28 14.31
CA THR A 746 -33.45 4.12 13.30
C THR A 746 -32.41 4.83 12.43
N ASP A 747 -31.32 5.36 13.02
CA ASP A 747 -30.26 6.04 12.29
C ASP A 747 -29.54 5.07 11.33
N ARG A 748 -29.23 3.86 11.78
CA ARG A 748 -28.62 2.81 10.95
C ARG A 748 -29.56 2.36 9.84
N ALA A 749 -30.87 2.20 10.12
CA ALA A 749 -31.85 1.82 9.11
C ALA A 749 -31.99 2.87 8.00
N ASN A 750 -31.70 4.14 8.27
CA ASN A 750 -31.70 5.23 7.30
C ASN A 750 -30.31 5.43 6.65
N ALA A 751 -29.21 4.94 7.27
CA ALA A 751 -27.84 5.05 6.77
C ALA A 751 -27.48 3.84 5.87
N ILE A 752 -28.21 3.60 4.78
CA ILE A 752 -27.95 2.48 3.86
C ILE A 752 -26.89 2.89 2.82
N ASP A 753 -27.23 3.87 1.99
CA ASP A 753 -26.40 4.34 0.88
C ASP A 753 -25.84 5.76 1.09
N ARG A 754 -26.30 6.46 2.13
CA ARG A 754 -25.94 7.84 2.43
C ARG A 754 -25.54 8.00 3.89
N PRO A 755 -24.59 8.91 4.21
CA PRO A 755 -24.29 9.26 5.59
C PRO A 755 -25.49 9.94 6.26
N VAL A 756 -25.69 9.61 7.53
CA VAL A 756 -26.74 10.18 8.38
C VAL A 756 -26.12 11.04 9.46
N LEU A 757 -26.45 12.34 9.48
CA LEU A 757 -26.05 13.26 10.54
C LEU A 757 -27.23 13.58 11.44
N VAL A 758 -27.14 13.21 12.72
CA VAL A 758 -28.14 13.57 13.73
C VAL A 758 -27.62 14.74 14.58
N LEU A 759 -28.39 15.79 14.67
CA LEU A 759 -28.14 16.97 15.49
C LEU A 759 -28.97 16.88 16.76
N LEU A 760 -28.38 16.51 17.89
CA LEU A 760 -29.03 16.41 19.19
C LEU A 760 -29.00 17.78 19.87
N LYS A 761 -30.14 18.45 19.94
CA LYS A 761 -30.25 19.73 20.66
C LYS A 761 -30.35 19.46 22.17
N GLN A 762 -29.33 19.82 22.89
CA GLN A 762 -29.26 19.77 24.36
C GLN A 762 -29.79 21.05 24.97
N ASN A 763 -30.52 20.97 26.09
CA ASN A 763 -30.99 22.15 26.83
C ASN A 763 -29.87 22.86 27.61
N GLY A 764 -28.76 22.16 27.86
CA GLY A 764 -27.55 22.72 28.44
C GLY A 764 -27.68 23.16 29.89
N LEU A 765 -28.47 22.44 30.68
CA LEU A 765 -28.80 22.79 32.07
C LEU A 765 -27.57 22.82 32.99
N VAL A 766 -27.51 23.79 33.88
CA VAL A 766 -26.37 24.01 34.81
C VAL A 766 -26.21 22.87 35.81
N ASP A 767 -27.30 22.33 36.31
CA ASP A 767 -27.34 21.18 37.25
C ASP A 767 -26.87 19.88 36.59
N LEU A 768 -26.78 19.83 35.26
CA LEU A 768 -26.19 18.73 34.50
C LEU A 768 -24.72 18.98 34.05
N GLY A 769 -24.09 20.01 34.61
CA GLY A 769 -22.68 20.37 34.35
C GLY A 769 -22.44 21.28 33.14
N TRP A 770 -23.51 21.78 32.47
CA TRP A 770 -23.41 22.69 31.33
C TRP A 770 -23.49 24.17 31.77
N ARG A 771 -23.39 25.12 30.84
CA ARG A 771 -23.36 26.56 31.12
C ARG A 771 -24.73 27.28 31.02
N GLY A 772 -25.83 26.56 30.91
CA GLY A 772 -27.19 27.10 30.97
C GLY A 772 -27.75 27.58 29.64
N THR A 773 -27.17 27.26 28.52
CA THR A 773 -27.67 27.55 27.18
C THR A 773 -27.74 26.30 26.31
N ALA A 774 -28.75 26.26 25.42
CA ALA A 774 -28.94 25.16 24.50
C ALA A 774 -27.75 25.09 23.50
N PHE A 775 -27.38 23.89 23.10
CA PHE A 775 -26.34 23.63 22.10
C PHE A 775 -26.64 22.36 21.31
N PHE A 776 -25.93 22.15 20.20
CA PHE A 776 -26.08 20.98 19.38
C PHE A 776 -24.93 19.98 19.58
N TRP A 777 -25.27 18.68 19.67
CA TRP A 777 -24.31 17.57 19.73
C TRP A 777 -24.46 16.75 18.45
N PRO A 778 -23.47 16.76 17.51
CA PRO A 778 -23.58 16.03 16.27
C PRO A 778 -23.24 14.56 16.45
N VAL A 779 -23.97 13.68 15.78
CA VAL A 779 -23.68 12.25 15.66
C VAL A 779 -23.74 11.89 14.19
N LEU A 780 -22.62 11.44 13.63
CA LEU A 780 -22.52 11.00 12.24
C LEU A 780 -22.46 9.48 12.17
N THR A 781 -23.39 8.88 11.45
CA THR A 781 -23.45 7.44 11.16
C THR A 781 -23.09 7.21 9.70
N MET A 782 -22.11 6.33 9.47
CA MET A 782 -21.64 5.98 8.13
C MET A 782 -22.62 5.01 7.46
N PRO A 783 -22.75 5.04 6.12
CA PRO A 783 -23.59 4.10 5.37
C PRO A 783 -23.18 2.65 5.59
N GLU A 784 -24.13 1.73 5.53
CA GLU A 784 -23.87 0.29 5.55
C GLU A 784 -23.26 -0.20 4.22
N ASN A 785 -23.68 0.39 3.08
CA ASN A 785 -23.23 0.03 1.73
C ASN A 785 -22.02 0.87 1.28
N MET A 786 -21.03 1.08 2.15
CA MET A 786 -19.83 1.83 1.79
C MET A 786 -18.58 0.96 1.82
N GLU A 787 -17.61 1.29 1.01
CA GLU A 787 -16.26 0.73 1.14
C GLU A 787 -15.52 1.33 2.33
N ALA A 788 -14.74 0.49 3.02
CA ALA A 788 -13.92 0.96 4.13
C ALA A 788 -12.76 1.83 3.64
N GLY A 789 -12.37 2.83 4.45
CA GLY A 789 -11.27 3.72 4.12
C GLY A 789 -10.42 4.09 5.34
N ILE A 790 -9.24 4.63 5.09
CA ILE A 790 -8.34 5.17 6.11
C ILE A 790 -8.01 6.64 5.77
N PHE A 791 -8.02 7.49 6.76
CA PHE A 791 -7.70 8.91 6.62
C PHE A 791 -6.93 9.44 7.84
N THR A 792 -6.30 10.60 7.68
CA THR A 792 -5.54 11.27 8.74
C THR A 792 -6.33 12.44 9.31
N ILE A 793 -6.24 12.64 10.60
CA ILE A 793 -6.79 13.80 11.30
C ILE A 793 -5.66 14.69 11.80
N ASN A 794 -5.85 16.00 11.68
CA ASN A 794 -4.96 17.02 12.21
C ASN A 794 -5.33 17.27 13.67
N GLY A 795 -4.66 16.60 14.58
CA GLY A 795 -4.86 16.81 16.01
C GLY A 795 -3.53 16.77 16.71
N ASN A 796 -3.30 17.73 17.63
CA ASN A 796 -2.21 17.64 18.61
C ASN A 796 -2.49 16.50 19.59
N ARG A 797 -2.60 15.28 19.09
CA ARG A 797 -2.61 14.09 19.95
C ARG A 797 -1.21 13.99 20.57
N LYS A 798 -1.03 14.61 21.72
CA LYS A 798 0.07 14.22 22.60
C LYS A 798 -0.09 12.72 22.79
N PHE A 799 0.89 11.96 22.30
CA PHE A 799 0.96 10.53 22.58
C PHE A 799 0.67 10.35 24.08
N ARG A 800 -0.31 9.51 24.41
CA ARG A 800 -0.47 9.09 25.80
C ARG A 800 0.92 8.68 26.26
N LYS A 801 1.46 9.33 27.29
CA LYS A 801 2.49 8.70 28.13
C LYS A 801 1.91 7.34 28.45
N GLY A 802 2.49 6.28 27.86
CA GLY A 802 2.01 4.94 28.11
C GLY A 802 1.80 4.81 29.61
N LYS A 803 0.64 4.28 30.02
CA LYS A 803 0.45 3.94 31.43
C LYS A 803 1.75 3.31 31.86
N LYS A 804 2.34 3.77 32.97
CA LYS A 804 3.62 3.27 33.46
C LYS A 804 3.59 1.76 33.34
N GLN A 805 4.43 1.19 32.46
CA GLN A 805 4.50 -0.25 32.31
C GLN A 805 4.82 -0.82 33.70
N MET A 806 3.88 -1.57 34.25
CA MET A 806 4.14 -2.32 35.46
C MET A 806 4.87 -3.60 35.02
N VAL A 807 6.17 -3.60 35.07
CA VAL A 807 6.96 -4.80 34.87
C VAL A 807 7.38 -5.30 36.25
N LEU A 808 7.22 -6.61 36.46
CA LEU A 808 7.81 -7.27 37.63
C LEU A 808 9.34 -7.12 37.53
N GLU A 809 9.94 -6.44 38.52
CA GLU A 809 11.38 -6.18 38.53
C GLU A 809 12.19 -7.48 38.59
N SER A 810 11.63 -8.51 39.22
CA SER A 810 12.20 -9.83 39.32
C SER A 810 12.11 -10.68 38.05
N LEU A 811 11.32 -10.31 37.06
CA LEU A 811 11.18 -11.07 35.81
C LEU A 811 12.54 -11.30 35.10
N GLY A 812 13.47 -10.36 35.26
CA GLY A 812 14.85 -10.48 34.79
C GLY A 812 15.71 -11.52 35.54
N ASN A 813 15.26 -12.01 36.68
CA ASN A 813 15.96 -13.04 37.50
C ASN A 813 15.67 -14.46 37.02
N TYR A 814 14.65 -14.63 36.15
CA TYR A 814 14.30 -15.95 35.61
C TYR A 814 14.91 -16.12 34.21
N PRO A 815 15.55 -17.27 33.89
CA PRO A 815 16.05 -17.56 32.54
C PRO A 815 14.91 -17.43 31.54
N LYS A 816 15.13 -16.69 30.41
CA LYS A 816 14.10 -16.45 29.39
C LYS A 816 13.57 -17.72 28.74
N GLU A 817 14.40 -18.74 28.66
CA GLU A 817 14.08 -20.08 28.15
C GLU A 817 13.12 -20.86 29.07
N ASP A 818 13.09 -20.53 30.37
CA ASP A 818 12.27 -21.22 31.38
C ASP A 818 10.92 -20.53 31.61
N VAL A 819 10.67 -19.34 31.01
CA VAL A 819 9.47 -18.55 31.28
C VAL A 819 8.62 -18.40 30.01
N VAL A 820 7.37 -18.81 30.08
CA VAL A 820 6.35 -18.46 29.07
C VAL A 820 5.49 -17.29 29.54
N SER A 821 5.26 -16.28 28.72
CA SER A 821 4.42 -15.13 29.06
C SER A 821 3.06 -15.24 28.37
N LEU A 822 1.99 -15.27 29.15
CA LEU A 822 0.62 -15.44 28.70
C LEU A 822 -0.27 -14.29 29.18
N THR A 823 -1.18 -13.86 28.31
CA THR A 823 -2.23 -12.90 28.68
C THR A 823 -3.50 -13.68 29.03
N ILE A 824 -4.14 -13.31 30.14
CA ILE A 824 -5.27 -14.03 30.69
C ILE A 824 -6.38 -13.05 31.14
N ARG A 825 -7.65 -13.48 31.16
CA ARG A 825 -8.78 -12.70 31.68
C ARG A 825 -8.63 -12.48 33.20
N LYS A 826 -9.21 -11.41 33.73
CA LYS A 826 -9.05 -11.03 35.14
C LYS A 826 -9.66 -12.04 36.10
N ASP A 827 -10.83 -12.59 35.78
CA ASP A 827 -11.50 -13.59 36.57
C ASP A 827 -10.63 -14.85 36.76
N LEU A 828 -10.12 -15.38 35.68
CA LEU A 828 -9.20 -16.52 35.68
C LEU A 828 -7.87 -16.19 36.37
N PHE A 829 -7.39 -14.95 36.22
CA PHE A 829 -6.19 -14.50 36.91
C PHE A 829 -6.40 -14.50 38.45
N PHE A 830 -7.57 -14.08 38.92
CA PHE A 830 -7.91 -14.10 40.35
C PHE A 830 -8.03 -15.53 40.89
N ASP A 831 -8.65 -16.44 40.12
CA ASP A 831 -8.72 -17.85 40.50
C ASP A 831 -7.35 -18.50 40.63
N ILE A 832 -6.39 -18.13 39.77
CA ILE A 832 -4.99 -18.58 39.86
C ILE A 832 -4.35 -18.03 41.14
N LEU A 833 -4.50 -16.72 41.40
CA LEU A 833 -3.94 -16.08 42.60
C LEU A 833 -4.47 -16.65 43.90
N LEU A 834 -5.74 -17.08 43.93
CA LEU A 834 -6.39 -17.70 45.08
C LEU A 834 -6.16 -19.21 45.19
N GLY A 835 -5.38 -19.80 44.25
CA GLY A 835 -5.10 -21.24 44.23
C GLY A 835 -6.29 -22.13 43.89
N ARG A 836 -7.38 -21.55 43.41
CA ARG A 836 -8.62 -22.25 43.02
C ARG A 836 -8.44 -23.00 41.71
N ARG A 837 -7.62 -22.43 40.81
CA ARG A 837 -7.33 -23.02 39.51
C ARG A 837 -5.99 -23.75 39.55
N LYS A 838 -6.06 -25.06 39.34
CA LYS A 838 -4.91 -25.96 39.30
C LYS A 838 -4.36 -26.20 37.89
N ILE A 839 -5.22 -26.11 36.88
CA ILE A 839 -4.89 -26.34 35.49
C ILE A 839 -5.40 -25.16 34.67
N ASN A 840 -4.53 -24.59 33.77
CA ASN A 840 -4.93 -23.56 32.83
C ASN A 840 -4.93 -24.13 31.40
N TRP A 841 -6.12 -24.36 30.85
CA TRP A 841 -6.33 -24.95 29.54
C TRP A 841 -6.22 -23.92 28.42
N ARG A 842 -5.61 -24.31 27.28
CA ARG A 842 -5.43 -23.51 26.11
C ARG A 842 -5.68 -24.29 24.83
N ASP A 843 -6.40 -23.69 23.84
CA ASP A 843 -6.58 -24.27 22.51
C ASP A 843 -5.23 -24.41 21.80
N ILE A 844 -5.05 -25.50 21.05
CA ILE A 844 -3.91 -25.66 20.16
C ILE A 844 -4.17 -24.92 18.85
N LYS A 845 -3.92 -23.61 18.86
CA LYS A 845 -3.94 -22.70 17.71
C LYS A 845 -2.53 -22.42 17.20
N PRO A 846 -2.35 -21.85 16.00
CA PRO A 846 -1.02 -21.50 15.49
C PRO A 846 -0.14 -20.71 16.46
N THR A 847 -0.75 -19.83 17.26
CA THR A 847 -0.05 -19.04 18.30
C THR A 847 0.39 -19.92 19.47
N THR A 848 -0.44 -20.86 19.90
CA THR A 848 -0.16 -21.81 20.98
C THR A 848 0.91 -22.81 20.54
N VAL A 849 0.81 -23.34 19.32
CA VAL A 849 1.82 -24.22 18.71
C VAL A 849 3.19 -23.53 18.66
N ASN A 850 3.25 -22.29 18.20
CA ASN A 850 4.49 -21.51 18.15
C ASN A 850 5.10 -21.28 19.54
N THR A 851 4.27 -21.26 20.59
CA THR A 851 4.69 -21.01 21.96
C THR A 851 5.19 -22.29 22.64
N PHE A 852 4.45 -23.38 22.50
CA PHE A 852 4.66 -24.59 23.29
C PHE A 852 5.33 -25.75 22.56
N LEU A 853 5.30 -25.78 21.22
CA LEU A 853 5.91 -26.86 20.45
C LEU A 853 7.30 -26.48 19.91
N GLU A 854 8.20 -27.45 19.74
CA GLU A 854 9.50 -27.22 19.16
C GLU A 854 9.42 -26.89 17.66
N LYS A 855 10.27 -25.96 17.17
CA LYS A 855 10.21 -25.44 15.80
C LYS A 855 10.42 -26.50 14.71
N ASP A 856 11.18 -27.55 14.98
CA ASP A 856 11.50 -28.60 14.01
C ASP A 856 10.31 -29.52 13.67
N LEU A 857 9.25 -29.42 14.46
CA LEU A 857 8.04 -30.25 14.31
C LEU A 857 6.91 -29.51 13.55
N MET A 858 7.02 -28.20 13.34
CA MET A 858 5.99 -27.38 12.67
C MET A 858 5.73 -27.78 11.21
N GLY A 859 6.72 -28.37 10.51
CA GLY A 859 6.55 -28.88 9.15
C GLY A 859 5.76 -30.19 9.02
N LYS A 860 5.38 -30.80 10.13
CA LYS A 860 4.61 -32.07 10.17
C LYS A 860 3.14 -31.88 10.53
N LEU A 861 2.73 -30.67 10.88
CA LEU A 861 1.35 -30.32 11.21
C LEU A 861 0.58 -29.97 9.94
N ILE A 862 -0.50 -30.67 9.65
CA ILE A 862 -1.42 -30.37 8.54
C ILE A 862 -2.47 -29.40 9.06
N LEU A 863 -2.56 -28.22 8.46
CA LEU A 863 -3.62 -27.25 8.72
C LEU A 863 -4.89 -27.72 8.01
N VAL A 864 -5.98 -27.93 8.77
CA VAL A 864 -7.28 -28.19 8.16
C VAL A 864 -7.98 -26.87 7.91
N GLU A 865 -8.34 -26.63 6.67
CA GLU A 865 -9.21 -25.53 6.30
C GLU A 865 -10.66 -25.87 6.70
N GLY A 866 -11.12 -25.20 7.76
CA GLY A 866 -12.53 -25.07 8.06
C GLY A 866 -13.01 -23.66 7.77
N THR A 867 -14.29 -23.47 7.53
CA THR A 867 -14.97 -22.20 7.24
C THR A 867 -14.95 -21.15 8.36
N ASP A 868 -14.06 -21.28 9.34
CA ASP A 868 -13.95 -20.41 10.51
C ASP A 868 -12.59 -19.70 10.55
N PRO A 869 -12.54 -18.39 10.90
CA PRO A 869 -11.30 -17.59 10.95
C PRO A 869 -10.26 -18.08 11.98
N ASP A 870 -10.60 -19.00 12.86
CA ASP A 870 -9.69 -19.70 13.76
C ASP A 870 -9.25 -21.04 13.15
N LYS A 871 -8.21 -20.99 12.31
CA LYS A 871 -7.58 -22.18 11.71
C LYS A 871 -7.16 -23.17 12.81
N HIS A 872 -7.71 -24.39 12.78
CA HIS A 872 -7.36 -25.49 13.69
C HIS A 872 -6.48 -26.52 12.98
N TYR A 873 -5.60 -27.19 13.72
CA TYR A 873 -4.78 -28.29 13.18
C TYR A 873 -5.55 -29.62 13.29
N ASP A 874 -5.72 -30.35 12.17
CA ASP A 874 -6.20 -31.72 12.22
C ASP A 874 -5.10 -32.66 12.70
N LEU A 875 -5.23 -33.12 13.91
CA LEU A 875 -4.36 -34.12 14.51
C LEU A 875 -4.96 -35.52 14.49
N THR A 876 -6.17 -35.72 13.92
CA THR A 876 -6.87 -37.02 13.85
C THR A 876 -6.20 -38.01 12.92
N SER A 877 -5.33 -37.55 11.99
CA SER A 877 -4.55 -38.44 11.11
C SER A 877 -3.34 -39.10 11.79
N VAL A 878 -3.04 -38.73 13.04
CA VAL A 878 -1.95 -39.33 13.83
C VAL A 878 -2.55 -40.44 14.70
N ASN A 879 -2.27 -41.67 14.30
CA ASN A 879 -2.78 -42.88 14.96
C ASN A 879 -2.51 -42.91 16.47
N ASP A 880 -3.57 -43.37 17.18
CA ASP A 880 -3.52 -43.89 18.54
C ASP A 880 -3.09 -42.94 19.66
N ASN A 881 -3.98 -42.14 20.19
CA ASN A 881 -4.03 -41.52 21.54
C ASN A 881 -2.70 -41.08 22.20
N VAL A 882 -1.64 -40.93 21.43
CA VAL A 882 -0.34 -40.42 21.92
C VAL A 882 0.01 -39.18 21.11
N PHE A 883 0.11 -38.07 21.79
CA PHE A 883 0.54 -36.81 21.18
C PHE A 883 1.98 -36.94 20.67
N PRO A 884 2.26 -36.80 19.36
CA PRO A 884 3.54 -37.17 18.78
C PRO A 884 4.61 -36.05 18.87
N PHE A 885 4.36 -34.99 19.63
CA PHE A 885 5.21 -33.79 19.66
C PHE A 885 5.84 -33.56 21.01
N GLU A 886 7.12 -33.22 21.03
CA GLU A 886 7.80 -32.75 22.23
C GLU A 886 7.38 -31.33 22.56
N VAL A 887 6.85 -31.13 23.76
CA VAL A 887 6.45 -29.82 24.31
C VAL A 887 7.67 -29.13 24.89
N ARG A 888 7.85 -27.84 24.61
CA ARG A 888 8.91 -27.04 25.27
C ARG A 888 8.64 -27.03 26.77
N ARG A 889 9.65 -27.42 27.52
CA ARG A 889 9.55 -27.47 28.99
C ARG A 889 9.85 -26.10 29.59
N TYR A 890 8.80 -25.33 29.88
CA TYR A 890 8.88 -24.16 30.75
C TYR A 890 8.79 -24.59 32.21
N LYS A 891 9.38 -23.79 33.09
CA LYS A 891 9.29 -23.98 34.54
C LYS A 891 8.33 -22.97 35.19
N TYR A 892 8.11 -21.84 34.50
CA TYR A 892 7.36 -20.73 35.05
C TYR A 892 6.43 -20.15 33.97
N VAL A 893 5.26 -19.70 34.43
CA VAL A 893 4.34 -18.92 33.60
C VAL A 893 4.26 -17.50 34.14
N HIS A 894 4.53 -16.54 33.30
CA HIS A 894 4.29 -15.12 33.58
C HIS A 894 2.90 -14.75 33.07
N TYR A 895 1.92 -14.75 33.95
CA TYR A 895 0.58 -14.27 33.64
C TYR A 895 0.47 -12.75 33.69
N ARG A 896 -0.31 -12.19 32.79
CA ARG A 896 -0.60 -10.76 32.72
C ARG A 896 -2.03 -10.50 32.27
N THR A 897 -2.71 -9.51 32.86
CA THR A 897 -4.09 -9.14 32.49
C THR A 897 -4.16 -8.20 31.30
N SER A 898 -3.01 -7.74 30.76
CA SER A 898 -2.93 -6.81 29.63
C SER A 898 -1.68 -7.09 28.77
N MET A 899 -1.82 -7.05 27.44
CA MET A 899 -0.70 -7.26 26.51
C MET A 899 0.37 -6.16 26.58
N ASP A 900 0.02 -4.95 26.99
CA ASP A 900 0.89 -3.78 27.06
C ASP A 900 1.59 -3.62 28.43
N PHE A 901 1.54 -4.64 29.27
CA PHE A 901 2.08 -4.65 30.64
C PHE A 901 1.52 -3.53 31.56
N SER A 902 0.36 -2.94 31.22
CA SER A 902 -0.30 -1.95 32.08
C SER A 902 -1.20 -2.57 33.14
N GLY A 903 -1.50 -3.85 33.02
CA GLY A 903 -2.34 -4.63 33.93
C GLY A 903 -1.55 -5.38 35.01
N SER A 904 -2.27 -6.07 35.87
CA SER A 904 -1.71 -6.91 36.91
C SER A 904 -0.93 -8.09 36.35
N GLN A 905 0.09 -8.53 37.07
CA GLN A 905 1.01 -9.58 36.67
C GLN A 905 1.31 -10.54 37.82
N ALA A 906 1.59 -11.78 37.46
CA ALA A 906 2.06 -12.79 38.41
C ALA A 906 3.01 -13.78 37.74
N ILE A 907 3.98 -14.31 38.51
CA ILE A 907 4.80 -15.46 38.13
C ILE A 907 4.33 -16.64 38.88
N VAL A 908 3.96 -17.69 38.16
CA VAL A 908 3.46 -18.94 38.70
C VAL A 908 4.42 -20.07 38.33
N LYS A 909 4.78 -20.91 39.29
CA LYS A 909 5.59 -22.10 39.07
C LYS A 909 4.73 -23.20 38.47
N LEU A 910 5.23 -23.90 37.45
CA LEU A 910 4.62 -25.10 36.93
C LEU A 910 5.01 -26.32 37.76
N ASN A 911 4.17 -27.34 37.76
CA ASN A 911 4.48 -28.60 38.44
C ASN A 911 5.79 -29.22 37.86
N GLU A 912 6.72 -29.63 38.72
CA GLU A 912 8.04 -30.12 38.26
C GLU A 912 7.96 -31.54 37.67
N GLU A 913 7.03 -32.39 38.17
CA GLU A 913 6.91 -33.78 37.73
C GLU A 913 6.03 -33.90 36.48
N ASP A 914 4.92 -33.15 36.41
CA ASP A 914 3.95 -33.18 35.33
C ASP A 914 3.45 -31.77 34.99
N PRO A 915 4.24 -30.99 34.22
CA PRO A 915 3.90 -29.59 33.97
C PRO A 915 2.80 -29.39 32.91
N TYR A 916 2.51 -30.40 32.08
CA TYR A 916 1.58 -30.26 30.97
C TYR A 916 0.68 -31.48 30.80
N GLU A 917 -0.57 -31.23 30.49
CA GLU A 917 -1.54 -32.23 30.07
C GLU A 917 -2.07 -31.88 28.66
N MET A 918 -2.28 -32.93 27.86
CA MET A 918 -2.85 -32.77 26.51
C MET A 918 -4.15 -33.57 26.45
N ASP A 919 -5.21 -32.93 26.03
CA ASP A 919 -6.52 -33.56 25.92
C ASP A 919 -7.19 -33.24 24.55
N CYS A 920 -7.96 -34.19 24.05
CA CYS A 920 -8.78 -34.06 22.85
C CYS A 920 -10.23 -34.39 23.23
N GLN A 921 -11.14 -33.47 22.91
CA GLN A 921 -12.56 -33.64 23.20
C GLN A 921 -13.22 -34.67 22.24
N PRO A 922 -13.67 -35.84 22.66
CA PRO A 922 -14.39 -36.79 21.83
C PRO A 922 -15.83 -36.32 21.55
N PHE A 923 -16.36 -36.70 20.37
CA PHE A 923 -17.66 -36.26 19.85
C PHE A 923 -18.88 -36.63 20.74
N GLU A 924 -18.78 -37.64 21.61
CA GLU A 924 -19.92 -38.22 22.32
C GLU A 924 -20.08 -37.75 23.78
N GLN A 925 -19.20 -36.92 24.31
CA GLN A 925 -19.21 -36.50 25.74
C GLN A 925 -19.53 -35.02 25.97
N GLN A 926 -20.27 -34.39 25.07
CA GLN A 926 -20.58 -32.94 25.17
C GLN A 926 -21.27 -32.51 26.50
N ASP A 927 -22.04 -33.40 27.14
CA ASP A 927 -22.89 -33.01 28.27
C ASP A 927 -22.21 -33.11 29.67
N ILE A 928 -21.17 -33.89 29.81
CA ILE A 928 -20.57 -34.16 31.15
C ILE A 928 -19.30 -33.32 31.37
N VAL A 929 -18.54 -33.10 30.35
CA VAL A 929 -17.26 -32.34 30.41
C VAL A 929 -17.50 -30.84 30.45
N TYR A 930 -18.63 -30.36 29.93
CA TYR A 930 -18.99 -28.96 29.88
C TYR A 930 -19.06 -28.27 31.26
N SER A 931 -19.41 -28.98 32.31
CA SER A 931 -19.51 -28.41 33.65
C SER A 931 -18.16 -28.29 34.38
N GLU A 932 -17.25 -29.24 34.18
CA GLU A 932 -15.92 -29.19 34.86
C GLU A 932 -14.92 -28.28 34.13
N PHE A 933 -15.03 -28.17 32.81
CA PHE A 933 -14.13 -27.33 31.99
C PHE A 933 -14.63 -25.91 31.78
N ASN A 934 -15.94 -25.64 31.88
CA ASN A 934 -16.50 -24.28 31.64
C ASN A 934 -16.40 -23.36 32.85
N GLU A 935 -16.29 -23.88 34.06
CA GLU A 935 -16.01 -23.03 35.21
C GLU A 935 -14.57 -22.53 35.13
N GLY A 936 -14.38 -21.52 34.29
CA GLY A 936 -13.17 -20.74 34.26
C GLY A 936 -12.08 -21.16 33.27
N SER A 937 -12.39 -21.76 32.11
CA SER A 937 -11.39 -22.00 31.07
C SER A 937 -11.15 -20.76 30.20
N ASP A 938 -9.91 -20.57 29.71
CA ASP A 938 -9.59 -19.54 28.69
C ASP A 938 -10.10 -19.93 27.29
N VAL A 939 -10.66 -21.13 27.17
CA VAL A 939 -11.22 -21.67 25.95
C VAL A 939 -12.63 -21.13 25.80
N SER A 940 -12.85 -20.26 24.85
CA SER A 940 -14.17 -19.67 24.61
C SER A 940 -15.16 -20.61 23.93
N ASP A 941 -14.65 -21.70 23.32
CA ASP A 941 -15.46 -22.61 22.53
C ASP A 941 -14.80 -24.00 22.51
N TRP A 942 -15.31 -24.91 23.34
CA TRP A 942 -14.89 -26.30 23.35
C TRP A 942 -15.60 -27.05 22.24
N SER A 943 -14.85 -27.42 21.19
CA SER A 943 -15.42 -28.16 20.05
C SER A 943 -14.86 -29.58 19.98
N ALA A 944 -15.71 -30.52 19.60
CA ALA A 944 -15.36 -31.91 19.41
C ALA A 944 -14.24 -32.07 18.36
N GLY A 945 -13.24 -32.91 18.69
CA GLY A 945 -12.07 -33.15 17.83
C GLY A 945 -10.93 -32.13 17.96
N ASN A 946 -11.07 -31.06 18.73
CA ASN A 946 -9.98 -30.13 19.01
C ASN A 946 -9.08 -30.61 20.14
N TRP A 947 -7.80 -30.28 20.01
CA TRP A 947 -6.79 -30.57 21.05
C TRP A 947 -6.52 -29.34 21.90
N TYR A 948 -6.31 -29.57 23.21
CA TYR A 948 -6.05 -28.56 24.22
C TYR A 948 -4.80 -28.92 25.00
N ILE A 949 -4.06 -27.91 25.45
CA ILE A 949 -2.92 -28.05 26.36
C ILE A 949 -3.28 -27.46 27.71
N GLY A 950 -3.21 -28.28 28.76
CA GLY A 950 -3.38 -27.89 30.16
C GLY A 950 -2.02 -27.60 30.80
N LEU A 951 -1.89 -26.45 31.44
CA LEU A 951 -0.71 -26.05 32.20
C LEU A 951 -0.97 -26.35 33.68
N HIS A 952 -0.26 -27.30 34.26
CA HIS A 952 -0.38 -27.64 35.68
C HIS A 952 0.33 -26.62 36.55
N LEU A 953 -0.44 -25.84 37.31
CA LEU A 953 0.03 -24.74 38.14
C LEU A 953 0.35 -25.24 39.54
N ASP A 954 1.53 -24.90 40.08
CA ASP A 954 1.96 -25.25 41.43
C ASP A 954 1.69 -24.08 42.40
N GLU A 955 2.58 -23.09 42.46
CA GLU A 955 2.44 -21.97 43.41
C GLU A 955 2.69 -20.63 42.72
N VAL A 956 2.05 -19.56 43.23
CA VAL A 956 2.30 -18.18 42.83
C VAL A 956 3.54 -17.69 43.55
N LEU A 957 4.61 -17.45 42.80
CA LEU A 957 5.90 -17.02 43.35
C LEU A 957 5.94 -15.50 43.57
N GLU A 958 5.32 -14.75 42.71
CA GLU A 958 5.31 -13.28 42.73
C GLU A 958 4.07 -12.74 42.06
N GLN A 959 3.52 -11.65 42.62
CA GLN A 959 2.41 -10.91 42.01
C GLN A 959 2.58 -9.42 42.18
N LYS A 960 2.07 -8.66 41.22
CA LYS A 960 1.99 -7.21 41.24
C LYS A 960 0.65 -6.78 40.66
N LEU A 961 -0.23 -6.31 41.52
CA LEU A 961 -1.59 -5.93 41.18
C LEU A 961 -1.67 -4.42 40.93
N THR A 962 -2.56 -4.02 40.04
CA THR A 962 -3.00 -2.62 39.98
C THR A 962 -3.88 -2.33 41.19
N THR A 963 -3.99 -1.06 41.59
CA THR A 963 -4.88 -0.70 42.73
C THR A 963 -6.32 -1.15 42.47
N GLU A 964 -6.78 -0.96 41.23
CA GLU A 964 -8.12 -1.41 40.78
C GLU A 964 -8.29 -2.92 40.85
N ASP A 965 -7.27 -3.69 40.47
CA ASP A 965 -7.34 -5.16 40.50
C ASP A 965 -7.19 -5.71 41.93
N GLN A 966 -6.50 -5.01 42.82
CA GLN A 966 -6.44 -5.35 44.23
C GLN A 966 -7.83 -5.19 44.89
N GLU A 967 -8.49 -4.05 44.67
CA GLU A 967 -9.85 -3.80 45.21
C GLU A 967 -10.85 -4.81 44.62
N ALA A 968 -10.72 -5.15 43.32
CA ALA A 968 -11.58 -6.17 42.71
C ALA A 968 -11.32 -7.56 43.24
N LEU A 969 -10.08 -7.93 43.55
CA LEU A 969 -9.74 -9.23 44.17
C LEU A 969 -10.28 -9.33 45.57
N ASP A 970 -10.21 -8.24 46.37
CA ASP A 970 -10.73 -8.22 47.73
C ASP A 970 -12.26 -8.38 47.72
N LEU A 971 -12.98 -7.74 46.81
CA LEU A 971 -14.41 -7.91 46.59
C LEU A 971 -14.77 -9.34 46.17
N TYR A 972 -14.01 -9.91 45.23
CA TYR A 972 -14.20 -11.26 44.72
C TYR A 972 -14.04 -12.31 45.85
N GLN A 973 -13.09 -12.13 46.79
CA GLN A 973 -12.93 -12.97 47.96
C GLN A 973 -14.15 -12.90 48.89
N VAL A 974 -14.73 -11.72 49.10
CA VAL A 974 -15.93 -11.56 49.94
C VAL A 974 -17.15 -12.23 49.31
N GLU A 975 -17.35 -12.08 48.00
CA GLU A 975 -18.43 -12.74 47.26
C GLU A 975 -18.32 -14.27 47.36
N LEU A 976 -17.12 -14.79 47.21
CA LEU A 976 -16.87 -16.22 47.34
C LEU A 976 -17.14 -16.76 48.75
N ALA A 977 -16.76 -15.98 49.78
CA ALA A 977 -17.03 -16.36 51.17
C ALA A 977 -18.54 -16.43 51.45
N ASN A 978 -19.32 -15.48 50.89
CA ASN A 978 -20.77 -15.45 51.02
C ASN A 978 -21.45 -16.64 50.30
N GLN A 979 -20.99 -16.98 49.10
CA GLN A 979 -21.50 -18.15 48.36
C GLN A 979 -21.24 -19.45 49.09
N THR A 980 -20.07 -19.60 49.71
CA THR A 980 -19.73 -20.80 50.51
C THR A 980 -20.59 -20.91 51.78
N GLU A 981 -20.97 -19.78 52.42
CA GLU A 981 -21.89 -19.77 53.53
C GLU A 981 -23.34 -20.08 53.11
N GLU A 982 -23.80 -19.63 51.94
CA GLU A 982 -25.11 -19.95 51.37
C GLU A 982 -25.22 -21.45 51.02
N GLU A 983 -24.21 -22.04 50.35
CA GLU A 983 -24.17 -23.46 50.02
C GLU A 983 -24.11 -24.35 51.30
N GLN A 984 -23.39 -23.93 52.34
CA GLN A 984 -23.39 -24.64 53.62
C GLN A 984 -24.75 -24.53 54.36
N ASN A 985 -25.45 -23.42 54.23
CA ASN A 985 -26.79 -23.25 54.81
C ASN A 985 -27.88 -24.02 54.04
N GLU A 986 -27.74 -24.17 52.69
CA GLU A 986 -28.66 -25.00 51.88
C GLU A 986 -28.42 -26.50 52.10
N SER A 987 -27.19 -26.94 52.44
CA SER A 987 -26.88 -28.32 52.73
C SER A 987 -27.31 -28.79 54.20
N ILE A 988 -27.69 -27.84 55.03
CA ILE A 988 -28.17 -28.09 56.40
C ILE A 988 -29.71 -28.07 56.50
N ASN A 989 -30.43 -27.55 55.50
CA ASN A 989 -31.87 -27.61 55.36
C ASN A 989 -32.31 -28.78 54.42
#